data_bcfe3ecb1da0cffdc49c219740ef462f
#
_entry.id   bcfe3ecb1da0cffdc49c219740ef462f
#
_cell.length_a   1.000
_cell.length_b   1.000
_cell.length_c   1.000
_cell.angle_alpha   90.00
_cell.angle_beta   90.00
_cell.angle_gamma   90.00
#
_symmetry.space_group_name_H-M   'P 1'
#
loop_
_entity.id
_entity.type
_entity.pdbx_description
1 polymer ?
#
loop_
_entity_poly.entity_id
_entity_poly.type
_entity_poly.pdbx_seq_one_letter_code
_entity_poly.pdbx_strand_id
1 'polypeptide(L)'
;MVSFLPLLDTQDTAILTALARVGPVIQPISSAVDVQSDLRNSYVLVDSHTALNHDDLISCLDRGAEKAILSLAHASEVIGSVPSDRIILLLDVANASAVSDKTRSGVSGVLLKSPSLELDLISSVSHFFSGSSIYVLSTSPTPPTSLTIRELRSVGAVPVLPTSQLTLGPSNPSQLNIADAFLAPLRSDRPDGLFPTVVSSFAQGGRSLGLVYSSRQSIVESILSGKGVYHSRRHGIWKKGETSGATQDIVRINLDCDTDSLEFCVIQHGNGFCHLNRPSCFGELNGLAALEATLKSRFESAPEGSYTKRLFNDPDLLRSKIMEEADELCGAETREQIAFEAADLFYFALTRCIAAGASLVDIERNLDAKARKVSRRPGNAKARWSSKPTSSAESPPPAPAKVAQPSPPDPNATIHMRKYTASSLSPSERAQLLRRPVLKFDAMFSKVKPIVDSVRARGDAALLELTAKFDKAQLDRTVVFPPFAPSTMQLDDAVRTAIDTAYANIRKFHAAQVGADALVVETMPGVVCSRFARPIARVGLYVPGGTAVLPSTALMLGIPAQVAGCREIVLATPPRPDGSISPEVMYVAHLVGASAVLKAGGAQAVAALAYGTQSVPKVDKIFGPGNQWVTAAKMLVQNDTDALVAIDMPAGPSEVLVSRLLRCPPYHLHYPLLSL
;
A
#
# COMPACT_ATOMS: atom_id res chain seq x y z
N MET A 1 4.63 10.03 14.36
CA MET A 1 5.74 11.01 14.41
C MET A 1 6.25 11.17 15.85
N VAL A 2 7.53 11.58 16.09
CA VAL A 2 8.08 11.75 17.45
C VAL A 2 8.10 13.23 17.79
N SER A 3 7.55 13.62 18.96
CA SER A 3 7.53 15.01 19.40
C SER A 3 8.93 15.50 19.82
N PHE A 4 9.61 14.67 20.60
CA PHE A 4 10.98 14.87 21.08
C PHE A 4 11.65 13.50 21.24
N LEU A 5 12.97 13.47 21.35
CA LEU A 5 13.72 12.24 21.56
C LEU A 5 14.48 12.32 22.91
N PRO A 6 14.15 11.50 23.91
CA PRO A 6 14.80 11.56 25.22
C PRO A 6 16.21 10.95 25.16
N LEU A 7 17.18 11.65 25.76
CA LEU A 7 18.54 11.18 25.97
C LEU A 7 18.69 10.68 27.41
N LEU A 8 19.01 9.40 27.58
CA LEU A 8 19.16 8.77 28.90
C LEU A 8 20.45 9.25 29.58
N ASP A 9 20.31 10.03 30.62
CA ASP A 9 21.38 10.45 31.52
C ASP A 9 21.07 10.20 33.00
N THR A 10 19.87 9.64 33.30
CA THR A 10 19.43 9.20 34.63
C THR A 10 18.79 7.82 34.56
N GLN A 11 18.73 7.11 35.70
CA GLN A 11 18.17 5.76 35.85
C GLN A 11 16.81 5.77 36.57
N ASP A 12 16.04 6.86 36.52
CA ASP A 12 14.72 6.94 37.15
C ASP A 12 13.73 6.01 36.40
N THR A 13 13.37 4.91 37.04
CA THR A 13 12.49 3.88 36.47
C THR A 13 11.09 4.42 36.14
N ALA A 14 10.58 5.38 36.91
CA ALA A 14 9.25 5.95 36.66
C ALA A 14 9.27 6.83 35.39
N ILE A 15 10.29 7.65 35.24
CA ILE A 15 10.53 8.45 34.02
C ILE A 15 10.70 7.51 32.80
N LEU A 16 11.55 6.48 32.90
CA LEU A 16 11.78 5.54 31.82
C LEU A 16 10.49 4.82 31.40
N THR A 17 9.66 4.44 32.36
CA THR A 17 8.37 3.79 32.07
C THR A 17 7.40 4.73 31.33
N ALA A 18 7.36 6.00 31.66
CA ALA A 18 6.53 6.98 30.96
C ALA A 18 7.05 7.26 29.55
N LEU A 19 8.38 7.38 29.39
CA LEU A 19 9.03 7.61 28.10
C LEU A 19 8.82 6.47 27.13
N ALA A 20 8.84 5.21 27.60
CA ALA A 20 8.57 4.04 26.75
C ALA A 20 7.20 4.08 26.06
N ARG A 21 6.24 4.85 26.62
CA ARG A 21 4.89 5.02 26.03
C ARG A 21 4.85 6.08 24.92
N VAL A 22 5.82 6.98 24.83
CA VAL A 22 5.78 8.11 23.90
C VAL A 22 6.78 8.03 22.75
N GLY A 23 7.72 7.07 22.78
CA GLY A 23 8.64 6.87 21.68
C GLY A 23 9.94 6.15 22.05
N PRO A 24 10.89 6.06 21.10
CA PRO A 24 12.22 5.53 21.36
C PRO A 24 13.02 6.50 22.24
N VAL A 25 14.08 5.96 22.87
CA VAL A 25 15.01 6.73 23.70
C VAL A 25 16.42 6.68 23.13
N ILE A 26 17.24 7.69 23.35
CA ILE A 26 18.68 7.64 23.06
C ILE A 26 19.40 7.06 24.27
N GLN A 27 20.11 5.96 24.06
CA GLN A 27 20.92 5.29 25.06
C GLN A 27 22.40 5.50 24.77
N PRO A 28 23.15 6.25 25.58
CA PRO A 28 24.58 6.34 25.49
C PRO A 28 25.22 4.97 25.74
N ILE A 29 26.20 4.61 24.90
CA ILE A 29 27.00 3.39 25.06
C ILE A 29 28.42 3.82 25.36
N SER A 30 28.95 3.44 26.51
CA SER A 30 30.29 3.81 26.97
C SER A 30 31.29 2.67 26.89
N SER A 31 30.82 1.40 26.82
CA SER A 31 31.67 0.23 26.81
C SER A 31 31.04 -0.96 26.08
N ALA A 32 31.86 -1.95 25.73
CA ALA A 32 31.40 -3.21 25.16
C ALA A 32 30.46 -4.02 26.10
N VAL A 33 30.44 -3.74 27.39
CA VAL A 33 29.50 -4.34 28.35
C VAL A 33 28.08 -3.82 28.14
N ASP A 34 27.92 -2.53 27.81
CA ASP A 34 26.62 -1.91 27.56
C ASP A 34 25.94 -2.50 26.30
N VAL A 35 26.74 -3.00 25.36
CA VAL A 35 26.28 -3.70 24.16
C VAL A 35 25.47 -4.95 24.48
N GLN A 36 25.57 -5.53 25.67
CA GLN A 36 24.83 -6.73 26.07
C GLN A 36 23.41 -6.48 26.55
N SER A 37 22.99 -5.22 26.76
CA SER A 37 21.63 -4.84 27.15
C SER A 37 20.58 -5.08 26.06
N ASP A 38 19.29 -5.06 26.42
CA ASP A 38 18.18 -5.04 25.48
C ASP A 38 18.04 -3.60 24.91
N LEU A 39 18.31 -3.45 23.62
CA LEU A 39 18.34 -2.17 22.92
C LEU A 39 17.08 -1.90 22.09
N ARG A 40 16.01 -2.70 22.25
CA ARG A 40 14.77 -2.52 21.53
C ARG A 40 14.14 -1.16 21.86
N ASN A 41 13.57 -0.52 20.85
CA ASN A 41 12.96 0.82 20.95
C ASN A 41 13.97 1.89 21.45
N SER A 42 15.24 1.74 21.08
CA SER A 42 16.28 2.73 21.40
C SER A 42 17.15 3.09 20.19
N TYR A 43 17.73 4.28 20.26
CA TYR A 43 18.82 4.73 19.42
C TYR A 43 20.10 4.69 20.28
N VAL A 44 21.14 4.06 19.78
CA VAL A 44 22.41 4.02 20.51
C VAL A 44 23.26 5.22 20.18
N LEU A 45 23.81 5.91 21.19
CA LEU A 45 24.70 7.04 21.02
C LEU A 45 26.14 6.62 21.32
N VAL A 46 27.02 6.78 20.32
CA VAL A 46 28.46 6.50 20.40
C VAL A 46 29.20 7.78 20.07
N ASP A 47 29.79 8.38 21.07
CA ASP A 47 30.56 9.63 20.88
C ASP A 47 32.02 9.33 20.49
N SER A 48 32.80 10.40 20.26
CA SER A 48 34.22 10.31 19.83
C SER A 48 35.17 9.71 20.85
N HIS A 49 34.75 9.57 22.12
CA HIS A 49 35.58 9.03 23.22
C HIS A 49 35.30 7.57 23.50
N THR A 50 34.29 7.01 22.87
CA THR A 50 33.86 5.62 23.09
C THR A 50 34.71 4.68 22.26
N ALA A 51 35.41 3.75 22.91
CA ALA A 51 36.22 2.73 22.23
C ALA A 51 35.34 1.52 21.82
N LEU A 52 34.54 1.70 20.79
CA LEU A 52 33.76 0.63 20.15
C LEU A 52 34.29 0.37 18.74
N ASN A 53 34.44 -0.91 18.40
CA ASN A 53 34.81 -1.30 17.03
C ASN A 53 33.57 -1.52 16.15
N HIS A 54 33.81 -1.74 14.86
CA HIS A 54 32.78 -2.00 13.86
C HIS A 54 31.82 -3.16 14.25
N ASP A 55 32.35 -4.27 14.80
CA ASP A 55 31.54 -5.46 15.14
C ASP A 55 30.67 -5.20 16.37
N ASP A 56 31.12 -4.42 17.33
CA ASP A 56 30.34 -4.00 18.49
C ASP A 56 29.14 -3.13 18.05
N LEU A 57 29.33 -2.23 17.09
CA LEU A 57 28.27 -1.41 16.51
C LEU A 57 27.23 -2.23 15.79
N ILE A 58 27.65 -3.19 14.96
CA ILE A 58 26.74 -4.15 14.32
C ILE A 58 25.98 -4.96 15.36
N SER A 59 26.67 -5.38 16.44
CA SER A 59 26.04 -6.12 17.53
C SER A 59 24.94 -5.31 18.22
N CYS A 60 25.12 -4.00 18.45
CA CYS A 60 24.07 -3.13 18.97
C CYS A 60 22.83 -3.11 18.06
N LEU A 61 23.02 -2.93 16.76
CA LEU A 61 21.93 -2.92 15.79
C LEU A 61 21.22 -4.27 15.68
N ASP A 62 21.96 -5.36 15.74
CA ASP A 62 21.42 -6.73 15.69
C ASP A 62 20.67 -7.14 16.98
N ARG A 63 20.96 -6.47 18.10
CA ARG A 63 20.25 -6.63 19.40
C ARG A 63 19.00 -5.77 19.52
N GLY A 64 18.68 -5.03 18.47
CA GLY A 64 17.39 -4.34 18.37
C GLY A 64 17.45 -2.84 18.44
N ALA A 65 18.63 -2.20 18.58
CA ALA A 65 18.74 -0.76 18.43
C ALA A 65 18.16 -0.34 17.07
N GLU A 66 17.32 0.69 17.08
CA GLU A 66 16.68 1.14 15.84
C GLU A 66 17.66 1.91 14.96
N LYS A 67 18.49 2.75 15.56
CA LYS A 67 19.49 3.55 14.86
C LYS A 67 20.74 3.72 15.73
N ALA A 68 21.88 3.97 15.07
CA ALA A 68 23.13 4.35 15.73
C ALA A 68 23.43 5.84 15.46
N ILE A 69 23.62 6.62 16.51
CA ILE A 69 24.07 8.02 16.48
C ILE A 69 25.57 8.00 16.69
N LEU A 70 26.33 8.38 15.65
CA LEU A 70 27.75 8.15 15.56
C LEU A 70 28.52 9.46 15.35
N SER A 71 29.68 9.59 15.99
CA SER A 71 30.64 10.64 15.63
C SER A 71 31.09 10.49 14.17
N LEU A 72 31.65 11.53 13.58
CA LEU A 72 32.12 11.54 12.19
C LEU A 72 33.14 10.40 11.93
N ALA A 73 34.01 10.11 12.90
CA ALA A 73 35.02 9.05 12.81
C ALA A 73 34.32 7.70 12.70
N HIS A 74 33.48 7.33 13.65
CA HIS A 74 32.76 6.05 13.66
C HIS A 74 31.80 5.90 12.47
N ALA A 75 31.13 6.97 12.06
CA ALA A 75 30.26 6.95 10.89
C ALA A 75 31.02 6.60 9.60
N SER A 76 32.23 7.16 9.44
CA SER A 76 33.09 6.93 8.27
C SER A 76 33.52 5.45 8.14
N GLU A 77 33.66 4.74 9.25
CA GLU A 77 34.04 3.32 9.27
C GLU A 77 32.89 2.39 8.86
N VAL A 78 31.64 2.76 9.14
CA VAL A 78 30.48 1.90 8.93
C VAL A 78 29.63 2.26 7.71
N ILE A 79 29.81 3.45 7.12
CA ILE A 79 29.14 3.85 5.88
C ILE A 79 29.53 2.89 4.76
N GLY A 80 28.51 2.24 4.16
CA GLY A 80 28.65 1.23 3.11
C GLY A 80 28.53 -0.21 3.60
N SER A 81 28.75 -0.48 4.89
CA SER A 81 28.52 -1.80 5.52
C SER A 81 27.21 -1.85 6.31
N VAL A 82 26.77 -0.71 6.86
CA VAL A 82 25.48 -0.54 7.56
C VAL A 82 24.54 0.27 6.65
N PRO A 83 23.26 -0.12 6.55
CA PRO A 83 22.27 0.64 5.79
C PRO A 83 22.17 2.08 6.28
N SER A 84 22.08 3.04 5.37
CA SER A 84 22.07 4.48 5.68
C SER A 84 20.89 4.89 6.58
N ASP A 85 19.73 4.23 6.45
CA ASP A 85 18.56 4.46 7.28
C ASP A 85 18.76 4.12 8.77
N ARG A 86 19.86 3.42 9.10
CA ARG A 86 20.24 3.01 10.46
C ARG A 86 21.29 3.94 11.10
N ILE A 87 21.79 4.94 10.37
CA ILE A 87 22.88 5.81 10.83
C ILE A 87 22.39 7.25 10.97
N ILE A 88 22.70 7.86 12.11
CA ILE A 88 22.54 9.29 12.40
C ILE A 88 23.93 9.85 12.72
N LEU A 89 24.31 10.96 12.12
CA LEU A 89 25.60 11.61 12.34
C LEU A 89 25.53 12.56 13.53
N LEU A 90 26.45 12.45 14.48
CA LEU A 90 26.60 13.37 15.60
C LEU A 90 27.58 14.48 15.25
N LEU A 91 27.16 15.73 15.34
CA LEU A 91 27.98 16.91 15.00
C LEU A 91 27.73 18.08 15.95
N ASP A 92 28.75 18.90 16.15
CA ASP A 92 28.54 20.26 16.61
C ASP A 92 28.01 21.12 15.45
N VAL A 93 27.06 22.00 15.73
CA VAL A 93 26.40 22.84 14.73
C VAL A 93 27.40 23.61 13.86
N ALA A 94 28.53 24.05 14.45
CA ALA A 94 29.60 24.78 13.74
C ALA A 94 30.31 23.95 12.66
N ASN A 95 30.29 22.62 12.77
CA ASN A 95 31.00 21.70 11.86
C ASN A 95 30.09 21.13 10.74
N ALA A 96 28.84 21.51 10.71
CA ALA A 96 27.86 20.91 9.81
C ALA A 96 28.15 21.16 8.32
N SER A 97 28.71 22.33 7.97
CA SER A 97 29.07 22.68 6.59
C SER A 97 30.29 21.91 6.06
N ALA A 98 31.18 21.43 6.94
CA ALA A 98 32.43 20.77 6.58
C ALA A 98 32.26 19.26 6.23
N VAL A 99 31.06 18.69 6.40
CA VAL A 99 30.78 17.27 6.13
C VAL A 99 30.76 17.00 4.63
N SER A 100 31.45 15.95 4.19
CA SER A 100 31.52 15.56 2.79
C SER A 100 30.17 15.03 2.27
N ASP A 101 29.89 15.18 0.97
CA ASP A 101 28.66 14.68 0.35
C ASP A 101 28.53 13.14 0.45
N LYS A 102 29.65 12.43 0.41
CA LYS A 102 29.67 10.98 0.63
C LYS A 102 29.16 10.61 2.02
N THR A 103 29.54 11.36 3.05
CA THR A 103 29.08 11.14 4.42
C THR A 103 27.60 11.52 4.56
N ARG A 104 27.19 12.65 3.96
CA ARG A 104 25.78 13.09 3.98
C ARG A 104 24.85 12.07 3.35
N SER A 105 25.23 11.50 2.21
CA SER A 105 24.42 10.48 1.52
C SER A 105 24.43 9.12 2.22
N GLY A 106 25.40 8.88 3.10
CA GLY A 106 25.53 7.62 3.85
C GLY A 106 24.76 7.57 5.18
N VAL A 107 24.00 8.62 5.53
CA VAL A 107 23.26 8.73 6.80
C VAL A 107 21.82 9.15 6.56
N SER A 108 20.91 8.77 7.46
CA SER A 108 19.48 9.13 7.40
C SER A 108 19.12 10.36 8.25
N GLY A 109 20.05 10.85 9.02
CA GLY A 109 19.82 12.01 9.87
C GLY A 109 21.07 12.58 10.48
N VAL A 110 20.94 13.72 11.12
CA VAL A 110 22.00 14.37 11.87
C VAL A 110 21.48 14.78 13.25
N LEU A 111 22.27 14.52 14.29
CA LEU A 111 22.08 15.08 15.63
C LEU A 111 23.07 16.23 15.82
N LEU A 112 22.54 17.43 15.89
CA LEU A 112 23.31 18.67 16.09
C LEU A 112 23.39 19.00 17.57
N LYS A 113 24.61 19.11 18.12
CA LYS A 113 24.85 19.73 19.40
C LYS A 113 24.93 21.26 19.18
N SER A 114 24.07 22.01 19.89
CA SER A 114 24.00 23.46 19.75
C SER A 114 23.96 24.14 21.11
N PRO A 115 24.68 25.27 21.31
CA PRO A 115 24.57 26.04 22.55
C PRO A 115 23.23 26.75 22.70
N SER A 116 22.54 27.05 21.59
CA SER A 116 21.18 27.62 21.56
C SER A 116 20.28 26.85 20.61
N LEU A 117 18.96 27.00 20.81
CA LEU A 117 17.93 26.40 19.94
C LEU A 117 17.33 27.45 18.99
N GLU A 118 18.17 28.36 18.46
CA GLU A 118 17.75 29.39 17.51
C GLU A 118 17.37 28.80 16.16
N LEU A 119 16.14 29.09 15.73
CA LEU A 119 15.52 28.50 14.53
C LEU A 119 16.28 28.83 13.26
N ASP A 120 16.80 30.08 13.13
CA ASP A 120 17.52 30.52 11.94
C ASP A 120 18.83 29.74 11.77
N LEU A 121 19.53 29.48 12.86
CA LEU A 121 20.76 28.69 12.86
C LEU A 121 20.45 27.23 12.45
N ILE A 122 19.45 26.63 13.05
CA ILE A 122 19.04 25.23 12.78
C ILE A 122 18.52 25.10 11.34
N SER A 123 17.73 26.04 10.88
CA SER A 123 17.23 26.10 9.51
C SER A 123 18.34 26.22 8.48
N SER A 124 19.34 27.06 8.73
CA SER A 124 20.50 27.24 7.84
C SER A 124 21.31 25.95 7.70
N VAL A 125 21.46 25.18 8.78
CA VAL A 125 22.16 23.89 8.77
C VAL A 125 21.35 22.82 8.09
N SER A 126 20.01 22.85 8.18
CA SER A 126 19.12 21.87 7.56
C SER A 126 19.28 21.79 6.03
N HIS A 127 19.65 22.87 5.38
CA HIS A 127 19.92 22.90 3.93
C HIS A 127 21.08 21.97 3.51
N PHE A 128 22.07 21.75 4.38
CA PHE A 128 23.17 20.83 4.08
C PHE A 128 22.76 19.35 4.17
N PHE A 129 21.65 19.04 4.84
CA PHE A 129 21.13 17.69 5.07
C PHE A 129 19.72 17.51 4.50
N SER A 130 19.49 18.08 3.32
CA SER A 130 18.20 17.97 2.63
C SER A 130 17.75 16.51 2.48
N GLY A 131 16.53 16.20 2.93
CA GLY A 131 15.98 14.84 2.93
C GLY A 131 16.37 13.98 4.13
N SER A 132 17.22 14.47 5.05
CA SER A 132 17.60 13.77 6.28
C SER A 132 16.81 14.28 7.49
N SER A 133 16.63 13.43 8.51
CA SER A 133 16.04 13.84 9.79
C SER A 133 16.99 14.71 10.58
N ILE A 134 16.53 15.86 11.09
CA ILE A 134 17.32 16.77 11.91
C ILE A 134 16.93 16.59 13.37
N TYR A 135 17.89 16.25 14.22
CA TYR A 135 17.76 16.19 15.66
C TYR A 135 18.63 17.28 16.28
N VAL A 136 18.16 17.92 17.36
CA VAL A 136 18.90 19.02 17.99
C VAL A 136 18.97 18.79 19.49
N LEU A 137 20.19 18.73 20.01
CA LEU A 137 20.49 18.64 21.44
C LEU A 137 21.07 19.98 21.90
N SER A 138 20.35 20.64 22.81
CA SER A 138 20.87 21.83 23.47
C SER A 138 21.95 21.44 24.49
N THR A 139 23.07 22.17 24.49
CA THR A 139 24.09 22.10 25.55
C THR A 139 23.76 22.99 26.77
N SER A 140 22.66 23.75 26.71
CA SER A 140 22.15 24.53 27.85
C SER A 140 21.66 23.63 28.98
N PRO A 141 21.88 23.95 30.24
CA PRO A 141 21.35 23.20 31.36
C PRO A 141 19.84 23.36 31.56
N THR A 142 19.22 24.36 30.93
CA THR A 142 17.80 24.63 31.02
C THR A 142 17.04 23.89 29.88
N PRO A 143 15.92 23.21 30.20
CA PRO A 143 15.12 22.56 29.16
C PRO A 143 14.46 23.59 28.24
N PRO A 144 14.20 23.23 26.97
CA PRO A 144 13.37 24.07 26.10
C PRO A 144 11.93 24.12 26.63
N THR A 145 11.23 25.21 26.32
CA THR A 145 9.82 25.34 26.60
C THR A 145 8.98 24.52 25.60
N SER A 146 7.71 24.23 25.93
CA SER A 146 6.78 23.62 24.97
C SER A 146 6.62 24.47 23.70
N LEU A 147 6.76 25.80 23.79
CA LEU A 147 6.75 26.68 22.62
C LEU A 147 7.97 26.42 21.73
N THR A 148 9.16 26.38 22.30
CA THR A 148 10.41 26.09 21.58
C THR A 148 10.35 24.71 20.90
N ILE A 149 9.81 23.69 21.57
CA ILE A 149 9.60 22.35 20.95
C ILE A 149 8.68 22.46 19.72
N ARG A 150 7.58 23.20 19.85
CA ARG A 150 6.63 23.40 18.73
C ARG A 150 7.29 24.11 17.55
N GLU A 151 8.05 25.15 17.81
CA GLU A 151 8.76 25.93 16.81
C GLU A 151 9.80 25.07 16.09
N LEU A 152 10.61 24.29 16.81
CA LEU A 152 11.55 23.32 16.22
C LEU A 152 10.86 22.31 15.33
N ARG A 153 9.72 21.77 15.80
CA ARG A 153 8.93 20.83 15.01
C ARG A 153 8.34 21.46 13.74
N SER A 154 8.01 22.73 13.75
CA SER A 154 7.50 23.44 12.58
C SER A 154 8.53 23.60 11.45
N VAL A 155 9.84 23.60 11.77
CA VAL A 155 10.95 23.61 10.81
C VAL A 155 11.51 22.20 10.54
N GLY A 156 10.81 21.14 10.97
CA GLY A 156 11.20 19.75 10.74
C GLY A 156 12.29 19.21 11.68
N ALA A 157 12.72 19.98 12.68
CA ALA A 157 13.71 19.55 13.66
C ALA A 157 13.09 18.87 14.87
N VAL A 158 13.70 17.81 15.39
CA VAL A 158 13.27 17.05 16.57
C VAL A 158 14.19 17.41 17.74
N PRO A 159 13.69 18.04 18.82
CA PRO A 159 14.51 18.31 19.98
C PRO A 159 14.88 17.02 20.72
N VAL A 160 16.13 16.96 21.17
CA VAL A 160 16.64 15.89 22.03
C VAL A 160 16.73 16.45 23.47
N LEU A 161 16.10 15.75 24.41
CA LEU A 161 15.97 16.20 25.81
C LEU A 161 16.66 15.18 26.73
N PRO A 162 17.68 15.59 27.52
CA PRO A 162 18.23 14.77 28.58
C PRO A 162 17.13 14.39 29.60
N THR A 163 17.12 13.16 30.10
CA THR A 163 16.12 12.71 31.06
C THR A 163 16.21 13.44 32.41
N SER A 164 17.38 13.99 32.75
CA SER A 164 17.55 14.90 33.90
C SER A 164 16.76 16.21 33.79
N GLN A 165 16.44 16.64 32.57
CA GLN A 165 15.62 17.81 32.28
C GLN A 165 14.11 17.48 32.19
N LEU A 166 13.71 16.24 32.43
CA LEU A 166 12.31 15.79 32.36
C LEU A 166 11.76 15.46 33.75
N THR A 167 10.43 15.61 33.91
CA THR A 167 9.73 15.29 35.15
C THR A 167 8.35 14.70 34.87
N LEU A 168 7.84 13.92 35.82
CA LEU A 168 6.43 13.46 35.87
C LEU A 168 5.52 14.44 36.59
N GLY A 169 6.08 15.34 37.41
CA GLY A 169 5.38 16.42 38.08
C GLY A 169 5.15 17.64 37.19
N PRO A 170 4.61 18.73 37.72
CA PRO A 170 4.47 19.99 36.99
C PRO A 170 5.82 20.50 36.45
N SER A 171 5.82 21.10 35.28
CA SER A 171 7.01 21.76 34.70
C SER A 171 7.53 22.86 35.61
N ASN A 172 8.86 22.98 35.74
CA ASN A 172 9.57 23.97 36.52
C ASN A 172 10.78 24.52 35.73
N PRO A 173 11.52 25.54 36.23
CA PRO A 173 12.60 26.15 35.46
C PRO A 173 13.72 25.20 35.05
N SER A 174 13.92 24.07 35.75
CA SER A 174 14.98 23.07 35.48
C SER A 174 14.45 21.79 34.83
N GLN A 175 13.15 21.56 34.77
CA GLN A 175 12.56 20.35 34.26
C GLN A 175 11.24 20.58 33.55
N LEU A 176 11.05 19.95 32.40
CA LEU A 176 9.84 19.97 31.60
C LEU A 176 9.02 18.68 31.86
N ASN A 177 7.70 18.80 32.04
CA ASN A 177 6.84 17.63 32.14
C ASN A 177 6.84 16.83 30.83
N ILE A 178 6.99 15.50 30.92
CA ILE A 178 7.06 14.59 29.77
C ILE A 178 5.83 14.73 28.86
N ALA A 179 4.63 14.85 29.47
CA ALA A 179 3.40 14.98 28.69
C ALA A 179 3.30 16.37 28.02
N ASP A 180 3.79 17.45 28.66
CA ASP A 180 3.86 18.77 28.05
C ASP A 180 4.81 18.78 26.84
N ALA A 181 5.97 18.10 26.95
CA ALA A 181 6.89 17.93 25.85
C ALA A 181 6.27 17.13 24.68
N PHE A 182 5.57 16.04 25.01
CA PHE A 182 4.87 15.21 24.01
C PHE A 182 3.74 15.98 23.32
N LEU A 183 2.97 16.75 24.05
CA LEU A 183 1.81 17.51 23.56
C LEU A 183 2.20 18.82 22.84
N ALA A 184 3.46 19.24 22.91
CA ALA A 184 3.90 20.53 22.38
C ALA A 184 3.54 20.74 20.89
N PRO A 185 3.79 19.80 19.96
CA PRO A 185 3.43 19.96 18.55
C PRO A 185 1.96 19.71 18.24
N LEU A 186 1.21 19.08 19.16
CA LEU A 186 -0.15 18.60 18.88
C LEU A 186 -1.14 19.78 18.74
N ARG A 187 -1.88 19.80 17.63
CA ARG A 187 -2.90 20.80 17.31
C ARG A 187 -4.22 20.11 17.01
N SER A 188 -5.32 20.68 17.46
CA SER A 188 -6.64 20.18 17.12
C SER A 188 -7.31 21.09 16.10
N ASP A 189 -7.76 20.51 15.02
CA ASP A 189 -8.56 21.19 13.98
C ASP A 189 -10.05 21.23 14.35
N ARG A 190 -10.41 20.66 15.48
CA ARG A 190 -11.80 20.58 15.95
C ARG A 190 -12.19 21.78 16.79
N PRO A 191 -13.42 22.29 16.65
CA PRO A 191 -13.92 23.41 17.47
C PRO A 191 -13.99 23.08 18.97
N ASP A 192 -14.14 21.80 19.32
CA ASP A 192 -14.18 21.33 20.72
C ASP A 192 -12.77 21.10 21.33
N GLY A 193 -11.70 21.30 20.55
CA GLY A 193 -10.32 21.13 20.97
C GLY A 193 -9.93 19.68 21.29
N LEU A 194 -10.77 18.70 20.91
CA LEU A 194 -10.49 17.28 21.10
C LEU A 194 -9.70 16.72 19.92
N PHE A 195 -8.94 15.66 20.18
CA PHE A 195 -8.14 14.97 19.19
C PHE A 195 -8.79 13.63 18.83
N PRO A 196 -9.05 13.35 17.51
CA PRO A 196 -9.39 12.02 17.08
C PRO A 196 -8.31 11.02 17.53
N THR A 197 -8.73 9.90 18.10
CA THR A 197 -7.80 8.92 18.67
C THR A 197 -8.21 7.53 18.21
N VAL A 198 -7.40 6.90 17.38
CA VAL A 198 -7.53 5.50 17.00
C VAL A 198 -6.95 4.66 18.14
N VAL A 199 -7.70 3.65 18.58
CA VAL A 199 -7.22 2.68 19.57
C VAL A 199 -6.92 1.38 18.83
N SER A 200 -5.67 0.92 18.90
CA SER A 200 -5.19 -0.30 18.26
C SER A 200 -4.75 -1.35 19.29
N SER A 201 -4.90 -2.61 18.95
CA SER A 201 -4.53 -3.74 19.82
C SER A 201 -3.08 -4.16 19.57
N PHE A 202 -2.25 -4.05 20.60
CA PHE A 202 -0.90 -4.61 20.57
C PHE A 202 -0.91 -6.14 20.39
N ALA A 203 -1.82 -6.82 21.07
CA ALA A 203 -1.94 -8.28 21.02
C ALA A 203 -2.51 -8.82 19.70
N GLN A 204 -2.95 -7.96 18.78
CA GLN A 204 -3.55 -8.33 17.51
C GLN A 204 -2.87 -7.61 16.32
N GLY A 205 -1.55 -7.38 16.39
CA GLY A 205 -0.77 -6.82 15.31
C GLY A 205 -1.21 -5.41 14.87
N GLY A 206 -1.58 -4.53 15.80
CA GLY A 206 -2.00 -3.16 15.48
C GLY A 206 -3.44 -3.04 14.95
N ARG A 207 -4.27 -4.09 15.05
CA ARG A 207 -5.67 -4.01 14.61
C ARG A 207 -6.44 -2.92 15.36
N SER A 208 -7.20 -2.12 14.62
CA SER A 208 -8.04 -1.08 15.21
C SER A 208 -9.17 -1.67 16.06
N LEU A 209 -9.24 -1.22 17.32
CA LEU A 209 -10.31 -1.57 18.26
C LEU A 209 -11.48 -0.59 18.17
N GLY A 210 -11.19 0.68 17.89
CA GLY A 210 -12.22 1.70 17.76
C GLY A 210 -11.64 3.11 17.63
N LEU A 211 -12.53 4.07 17.42
CA LEU A 211 -12.24 5.49 17.40
C LEU A 211 -12.84 6.15 18.63
N VAL A 212 -12.01 6.90 19.34
CA VAL A 212 -12.40 7.71 20.51
C VAL A 212 -11.90 9.14 20.35
N TYR A 213 -12.12 9.98 21.34
CA TYR A 213 -11.54 11.31 21.40
C TYR A 213 -10.67 11.45 22.64
N SER A 214 -9.61 12.23 22.53
CA SER A 214 -8.74 12.58 23.64
C SER A 214 -8.70 14.10 23.85
N SER A 215 -8.62 14.53 25.09
CA SER A 215 -8.26 15.90 25.46
C SER A 215 -6.81 15.94 25.92
N ARG A 216 -6.19 17.11 25.97
CA ARG A 216 -4.84 17.25 26.53
C ARG A 216 -4.73 16.60 27.91
N GLN A 217 -5.73 16.82 28.78
CA GLN A 217 -5.77 16.25 30.13
C GLN A 217 -5.84 14.71 30.10
N SER A 218 -6.67 14.09 29.23
CA SER A 218 -6.74 12.62 29.14
C SER A 218 -5.46 12.00 28.62
N ILE A 219 -4.73 12.68 27.71
CA ILE A 219 -3.44 12.21 27.21
C ILE A 219 -2.38 12.28 28.32
N VAL A 220 -2.31 13.38 29.06
CA VAL A 220 -1.41 13.51 30.22
C VAL A 220 -1.65 12.37 31.20
N GLU A 221 -2.91 12.12 31.58
CA GLU A 221 -3.26 11.05 32.51
C GLU A 221 -2.91 9.66 31.97
N SER A 222 -3.09 9.43 30.66
CA SER A 222 -2.69 8.19 30.00
C SER A 222 -1.19 7.97 30.02
N ILE A 223 -0.39 8.99 29.73
CA ILE A 223 1.08 8.91 29.75
C ILE A 223 1.58 8.59 31.16
N LEU A 224 1.04 9.27 32.17
CA LEU A 224 1.50 9.11 33.53
C LEU A 224 1.03 7.81 34.18
N SER A 225 -0.26 7.47 34.06
CA SER A 225 -0.84 6.27 34.66
C SER A 225 -0.56 4.98 33.89
N GLY A 226 -0.31 5.05 32.57
CA GLY A 226 -0.22 3.91 31.68
C GLY A 226 -1.56 3.25 31.39
N LYS A 227 -2.67 3.87 31.75
CA LYS A 227 -4.02 3.35 31.52
C LYS A 227 -4.71 4.11 30.38
N GLY A 228 -5.63 3.45 29.70
CA GLY A 228 -6.43 4.08 28.66
C GLY A 228 -7.41 5.10 29.23
N VAL A 229 -7.10 6.39 29.09
CA VAL A 229 -7.94 7.51 29.51
C VAL A 229 -8.27 8.36 28.29
N TYR A 230 -9.55 8.57 28.05
CA TYR A 230 -10.07 9.26 26.87
C TYR A 230 -11.01 10.40 27.26
N HIS A 231 -11.54 11.10 26.29
CA HIS A 231 -12.53 12.13 26.48
C HIS A 231 -13.86 11.77 25.81
N SER A 232 -14.88 11.51 26.62
CA SER A 232 -16.24 11.33 26.14
C SER A 232 -16.88 12.69 25.86
N ARG A 233 -17.43 12.89 24.66
CA ARG A 233 -18.17 14.11 24.30
C ARG A 233 -19.40 14.38 25.17
N ARG A 234 -19.89 13.35 25.89
CA ARG A 234 -21.07 13.46 26.76
C ARG A 234 -20.71 13.60 28.26
N HIS A 235 -19.63 12.96 28.68
CA HIS A 235 -19.30 12.76 30.09
C HIS A 235 -17.94 13.33 30.52
N GLY A 236 -17.19 13.96 29.60
CA GLY A 236 -15.85 14.45 29.88
C GLY A 236 -14.81 13.34 29.96
N ILE A 237 -13.87 13.44 30.90
CA ILE A 237 -12.79 12.44 31.04
C ILE A 237 -13.37 11.08 31.39
N TRP A 238 -12.90 10.07 30.69
CA TRP A 238 -13.38 8.71 30.76
C TRP A 238 -12.23 7.72 30.90
N LYS A 239 -12.15 7.03 32.03
CA LYS A 239 -11.19 5.92 32.23
C LYS A 239 -11.79 4.64 31.65
N LYS A 240 -11.14 4.10 30.65
CA LYS A 240 -11.63 2.90 29.96
C LYS A 240 -11.69 1.72 30.93
N GLY A 241 -12.88 1.13 31.04
CA GLY A 241 -13.11 -0.06 31.88
C GLY A 241 -13.36 0.22 33.35
N GLU A 242 -13.45 1.48 33.82
CA GLU A 242 -13.69 1.82 35.22
C GLU A 242 -14.96 1.16 35.78
N THR A 243 -16.02 1.04 34.97
CA THR A 243 -17.29 0.42 35.36
C THR A 243 -17.47 -1.00 34.83
N SER A 244 -16.87 -1.33 33.67
CA SER A 244 -17.07 -2.62 32.98
C SER A 244 -15.97 -3.63 33.21
N GLY A 245 -14.86 -3.28 33.86
CA GLY A 245 -13.65 -4.11 33.96
C GLY A 245 -12.85 -4.26 32.67
N ALA A 246 -13.34 -3.72 31.55
CA ALA A 246 -12.64 -3.77 30.26
C ALA A 246 -11.56 -2.68 30.15
N THR A 247 -10.53 -2.80 31.01
CA THR A 247 -9.43 -1.83 31.13
C THR A 247 -8.42 -1.95 29.98
N GLN A 248 -7.54 -0.96 29.88
CA GLN A 248 -6.47 -0.92 28.90
C GLN A 248 -5.15 -0.52 29.54
N ASP A 249 -4.08 -1.23 29.14
CA ASP A 249 -2.71 -0.81 29.43
C ASP A 249 -2.13 -0.19 28.17
N ILE A 250 -1.57 1.02 28.29
CA ILE A 250 -0.93 1.74 27.20
C ILE A 250 0.44 1.13 26.94
N VAL A 251 0.66 0.64 25.74
CA VAL A 251 1.98 0.22 25.25
C VAL A 251 2.68 1.41 24.61
N ARG A 252 1.97 2.15 23.73
CA ARG A 252 2.53 3.30 23.01
C ARG A 252 1.43 4.28 22.61
N ILE A 253 1.78 5.56 22.59
CA ILE A 253 0.97 6.65 22.04
C ILE A 253 1.76 7.25 20.89
N ASN A 254 1.20 7.21 19.68
CA ASN A 254 1.80 7.75 18.47
C ASN A 254 1.04 9.01 18.04
N LEU A 255 1.78 9.98 17.49
CA LEU A 255 1.21 11.08 16.71
C LEU A 255 1.17 10.68 15.25
N ASP A 256 0.19 11.18 14.53
CA ASP A 256 0.14 11.07 13.07
C ASP A 256 1.14 12.01 12.36
N CYS A 257 1.04 12.16 11.04
CA CYS A 257 2.07 12.87 10.26
C CYS A 257 1.99 14.40 10.37
N ASP A 258 0.82 14.97 10.67
CA ASP A 258 0.57 16.41 10.79
C ASP A 258 0.20 16.85 12.22
N THR A 259 0.21 15.89 13.15
CA THR A 259 0.05 16.12 14.60
C THR A 259 -1.32 16.64 15.01
N ASP A 260 -2.38 16.22 14.35
CA ASP A 260 -3.77 16.51 14.68
C ASP A 260 -4.55 15.33 15.27
N SER A 261 -4.02 14.12 15.11
CA SER A 261 -4.63 12.85 15.53
C SER A 261 -3.65 11.96 16.31
N LEU A 262 -4.19 10.94 16.99
CA LEU A 262 -3.41 10.04 17.85
C LEU A 262 -3.75 8.58 17.56
N GLU A 263 -2.76 7.72 17.75
CA GLU A 263 -2.96 6.29 17.93
C GLU A 263 -2.55 5.88 19.34
N PHE A 264 -3.44 5.18 20.03
CA PHE A 264 -3.15 4.50 21.30
C PHE A 264 -3.03 3.01 21.05
N CYS A 265 -1.80 2.49 21.03
CA CYS A 265 -1.53 1.05 20.98
C CYS A 265 -1.65 0.48 22.40
N VAL A 266 -2.60 -0.43 22.60
CA VAL A 266 -2.99 -0.89 23.95
C VAL A 266 -3.04 -2.41 24.06
N ILE A 267 -2.87 -2.92 25.30
CA ILE A 267 -3.29 -4.25 25.70
C ILE A 267 -4.70 -4.12 26.29
N GLN A 268 -5.68 -4.69 25.60
CA GLN A 268 -7.07 -4.69 26.03
C GLN A 268 -7.35 -5.84 26.99
N HIS A 269 -7.93 -5.56 28.14
CA HIS A 269 -8.39 -6.56 29.12
C HIS A 269 -9.92 -6.68 29.14
N GLY A 270 -10.42 -7.77 29.74
CA GLY A 270 -11.86 -8.02 29.91
C GLY A 270 -12.57 -8.38 28.60
N ASN A 271 -13.86 -8.06 28.51
CA ASN A 271 -14.75 -8.51 27.41
C ASN A 271 -14.55 -7.82 26.05
N GLY A 272 -13.51 -6.99 25.91
CA GLY A 272 -13.18 -6.31 24.67
C GLY A 272 -13.43 -4.79 24.72
N PHE A 273 -13.17 -4.14 23.59
CA PHE A 273 -13.24 -2.68 23.49
C PHE A 273 -14.67 -2.15 23.37
N CYS A 274 -15.48 -2.82 22.53
CA CYS A 274 -16.83 -2.35 22.18
C CYS A 274 -17.81 -2.47 23.35
N HIS A 275 -18.71 -1.48 23.48
CA HIS A 275 -19.79 -1.49 24.48
C HIS A 275 -20.81 -2.63 24.26
N LEU A 276 -20.78 -3.31 23.13
CA LEU A 276 -21.55 -4.50 22.83
C LEU A 276 -20.81 -5.81 23.20
N ASN A 277 -19.79 -5.74 24.05
CA ASN A 277 -18.93 -6.87 24.45
C ASN A 277 -18.25 -7.58 23.26
N ARG A 278 -17.86 -6.81 22.22
CA ARG A 278 -17.10 -7.29 21.08
C ARG A 278 -15.64 -6.85 21.18
N PRO A 279 -14.72 -7.60 20.59
CA PRO A 279 -13.30 -7.23 20.59
C PRO A 279 -13.04 -5.84 19.99
N SER A 280 -13.74 -5.49 18.92
CA SER A 280 -13.60 -4.22 18.17
C SER A 280 -14.97 -3.62 17.83
N CYS A 281 -15.03 -2.29 17.67
CA CYS A 281 -16.19 -1.61 17.10
C CYS A 281 -16.35 -1.89 15.60
N PHE A 282 -15.32 -2.40 14.92
CA PHE A 282 -15.28 -2.61 13.48
C PHE A 282 -15.54 -4.08 13.07
N GLY A 283 -16.09 -4.89 13.97
CA GLY A 283 -16.49 -6.26 13.68
C GLY A 283 -15.63 -7.33 14.36
N GLU A 284 -15.82 -8.58 13.92
CA GLU A 284 -15.17 -9.76 14.48
C GLU A 284 -13.73 -9.91 13.97
N LEU A 285 -12.96 -10.73 14.68
CA LEU A 285 -11.61 -11.11 14.26
C LEU A 285 -11.69 -11.94 12.96
N ASN A 286 -10.68 -11.79 12.11
CA ASN A 286 -10.51 -12.59 10.89
C ASN A 286 -9.03 -12.93 10.66
N GLY A 287 -8.74 -13.85 9.75
CA GLY A 287 -7.39 -14.29 9.42
C GLY A 287 -6.66 -14.93 10.61
N LEU A 288 -5.34 -14.70 10.69
CA LEU A 288 -4.49 -15.31 11.73
C LEU A 288 -4.88 -14.91 13.16
N ALA A 289 -5.38 -13.69 13.38
CA ALA A 289 -5.84 -13.26 14.69
C ALA A 289 -7.10 -14.01 15.15
N ALA A 290 -8.02 -14.31 14.24
CA ALA A 290 -9.19 -15.14 14.53
C ALA A 290 -8.80 -16.59 14.79
N LEU A 291 -7.86 -17.10 14.00
CA LEU A 291 -7.31 -18.44 14.19
C LEU A 291 -6.63 -18.57 15.55
N GLU A 292 -5.77 -17.63 15.94
CA GLU A 292 -5.13 -17.61 17.24
C GLU A 292 -6.13 -17.61 18.39
N ALA A 293 -7.14 -16.74 18.33
CA ALA A 293 -8.18 -16.67 19.36
C ALA A 293 -8.96 -17.99 19.47
N THR A 294 -9.29 -18.61 18.32
CA THR A 294 -9.97 -19.92 18.26
C THR A 294 -9.10 -21.02 18.86
N LEU A 295 -7.81 -21.06 18.51
CA LEU A 295 -6.89 -22.08 19.01
C LEU A 295 -6.66 -21.95 20.52
N LYS A 296 -6.49 -20.71 21.04
CA LYS A 296 -6.38 -20.45 22.49
C LYS A 296 -7.64 -20.94 23.23
N SER A 297 -8.82 -20.59 22.75
CA SER A 297 -10.08 -21.05 23.33
C SER A 297 -10.20 -22.59 23.32
N ARG A 298 -9.78 -23.24 22.24
CA ARG A 298 -9.78 -24.70 22.15
C ARG A 298 -8.70 -25.37 22.99
N PHE A 299 -7.59 -24.72 23.20
CA PHE A 299 -6.56 -25.19 24.12
C PHE A 299 -7.08 -25.26 25.57
N GLU A 300 -7.84 -24.22 25.99
CA GLU A 300 -8.41 -24.12 27.32
C GLU A 300 -9.64 -25.04 27.50
N SER A 301 -10.56 -25.11 26.51
CA SER A 301 -11.88 -25.73 26.69
C SER A 301 -12.44 -26.38 25.41
N ALA A 302 -11.63 -27.18 24.71
CA ALA A 302 -12.14 -27.88 23.52
C ALA A 302 -13.06 -29.06 23.91
N PRO A 303 -14.17 -29.28 23.16
CA PRO A 303 -15.05 -30.43 23.38
C PRO A 303 -14.34 -31.76 23.19
N GLU A 304 -14.86 -32.82 23.81
CA GLU A 304 -14.38 -34.16 23.55
C GLU A 304 -14.57 -34.55 22.09
N GLY A 305 -13.56 -35.24 21.50
CA GLY A 305 -13.54 -35.58 20.08
C GLY A 305 -13.05 -34.46 19.15
N SER A 306 -12.71 -33.28 19.67
CA SER A 306 -12.13 -32.21 18.88
C SER A 306 -10.77 -32.60 18.28
N TYR A 307 -10.64 -32.49 16.97
CA TYR A 307 -9.36 -32.69 16.27
C TYR A 307 -8.25 -31.77 16.79
N THR A 308 -8.55 -30.50 17.06
CA THR A 308 -7.61 -29.56 17.63
C THR A 308 -7.13 -29.98 19.02
N LYS A 309 -8.03 -30.53 19.88
CA LYS A 309 -7.66 -31.08 21.20
C LYS A 309 -6.71 -32.27 21.06
N ARG A 310 -6.96 -33.14 20.07
CA ARG A 310 -6.08 -34.27 19.76
C ARG A 310 -4.67 -33.78 19.36
N LEU A 311 -4.58 -32.74 18.53
CA LEU A 311 -3.29 -32.15 18.13
C LEU A 311 -2.50 -31.54 19.31
N PHE A 312 -3.20 -30.94 20.28
CA PHE A 312 -2.53 -30.44 21.50
C PHE A 312 -1.99 -31.56 22.39
N ASN A 313 -2.65 -32.71 22.41
CA ASN A 313 -2.33 -33.85 23.26
C ASN A 313 -1.37 -34.85 22.59
N ASP A 314 -1.14 -34.76 21.29
CA ASP A 314 -0.29 -35.66 20.50
C ASP A 314 0.78 -34.85 19.73
N PRO A 315 1.91 -34.55 20.37
CA PRO A 315 3.00 -33.76 19.75
C PRO A 315 3.60 -34.43 18.51
N ASP A 316 3.61 -35.77 18.44
CA ASP A 316 4.16 -36.51 17.30
C ASP A 316 3.23 -36.41 16.07
N LEU A 317 1.92 -36.54 16.29
CA LEU A 317 0.93 -36.25 15.25
C LEU A 317 1.05 -34.79 14.75
N LEU A 318 1.13 -33.82 15.65
CA LEU A 318 1.26 -32.42 15.29
C LEU A 318 2.54 -32.15 14.50
N ARG A 319 3.66 -32.76 14.90
CA ARG A 319 4.92 -32.70 14.17
C ARG A 319 4.79 -33.30 12.76
N SER A 320 4.16 -34.46 12.66
CA SER A 320 3.95 -35.15 11.38
C SER A 320 3.12 -34.28 10.43
N LYS A 321 2.05 -33.67 10.93
CA LYS A 321 1.20 -32.77 10.15
C LYS A 321 1.94 -31.50 9.70
N ILE A 322 2.75 -30.87 10.53
CA ILE A 322 3.57 -29.73 10.12
C ILE A 322 4.54 -30.11 8.98
N MET A 323 5.11 -31.31 9.03
CA MET A 323 6.04 -31.76 7.99
C MET A 323 5.31 -32.13 6.67
N GLU A 324 4.13 -32.72 6.77
CA GLU A 324 3.25 -33.05 5.65
C GLU A 324 2.84 -31.76 4.89
N GLU A 325 2.25 -30.78 5.58
CA GLU A 325 1.83 -29.53 4.96
C GLU A 325 3.01 -28.69 4.43
N ALA A 326 4.18 -28.77 5.07
CA ALA A 326 5.39 -28.12 4.56
C ALA A 326 5.89 -28.76 3.25
N ASP A 327 5.75 -30.09 3.10
CA ASP A 327 6.12 -30.81 1.88
C ASP A 327 5.08 -30.56 0.77
N GLU A 328 3.81 -30.55 1.10
CA GLU A 328 2.72 -30.22 0.18
C GLU A 328 2.82 -28.78 -0.32
N LEU A 329 3.14 -27.82 0.57
CA LEU A 329 3.43 -26.44 0.20
C LEU A 329 4.62 -26.33 -0.78
N CYS A 330 5.69 -27.12 -0.53
CA CYS A 330 6.86 -27.15 -1.42
C CYS A 330 6.54 -27.80 -2.77
N GLY A 331 5.60 -28.73 -2.83
CA GLY A 331 5.13 -29.40 -4.05
C GLY A 331 4.04 -28.65 -4.81
N ALA A 332 3.43 -27.65 -4.19
CA ALA A 332 2.33 -26.89 -4.79
C ALA A 332 2.81 -26.02 -5.96
N GLU A 333 2.15 -26.10 -7.11
CA GLU A 333 2.54 -25.39 -8.34
C GLU A 333 1.68 -24.15 -8.63
N THR A 334 0.42 -24.15 -8.19
CA THR A 334 -0.49 -23.04 -8.46
C THR A 334 -0.57 -22.08 -7.27
N ARG A 335 -0.87 -20.82 -7.54
CA ARG A 335 -1.09 -19.81 -6.48
C ARG A 335 -2.14 -20.27 -5.46
N GLU A 336 -3.18 -20.89 -5.93
CA GLU A 336 -4.31 -21.36 -5.12
C GLU A 336 -3.87 -22.52 -4.21
N GLN A 337 -3.13 -23.49 -4.75
CA GLN A 337 -2.56 -24.59 -3.96
C GLN A 337 -1.56 -24.06 -2.94
N ILE A 338 -0.62 -23.19 -3.35
CA ILE A 338 0.34 -22.57 -2.45
C ILE A 338 -0.36 -21.83 -1.30
N ALA A 339 -1.46 -21.09 -1.59
CA ALA A 339 -2.21 -20.39 -0.56
C ALA A 339 -3.00 -21.34 0.37
N PHE A 340 -3.48 -22.45 -0.16
CA PHE A 340 -4.19 -23.49 0.59
C PHE A 340 -3.23 -24.20 1.54
N GLU A 341 -2.16 -24.79 1.02
CA GLU A 341 -1.15 -25.50 1.81
C GLU A 341 -0.44 -24.59 2.83
N ALA A 342 -0.20 -23.31 2.45
CA ALA A 342 0.30 -22.33 3.39
C ALA A 342 -0.67 -22.05 4.55
N ALA A 343 -1.99 -22.05 4.30
CA ALA A 343 -2.98 -21.86 5.34
C ALA A 343 -3.04 -23.06 6.30
N ASP A 344 -2.94 -24.28 5.77
CA ASP A 344 -2.88 -25.50 6.59
C ASP A 344 -1.58 -25.57 7.39
N LEU A 345 -0.45 -25.28 6.79
CA LEU A 345 0.83 -25.14 7.51
C LEU A 345 0.75 -24.09 8.63
N PHE A 346 0.13 -22.93 8.40
CA PHE A 346 -0.06 -21.90 9.43
C PHE A 346 -0.98 -22.39 10.56
N TYR A 347 -2.03 -23.15 10.26
CA TYR A 347 -2.89 -23.74 11.27
C TYR A 347 -2.10 -24.67 12.21
N PHE A 348 -1.32 -25.61 11.70
CA PHE A 348 -0.56 -26.54 12.50
C PHE A 348 0.64 -25.86 13.21
N ALA A 349 1.34 -24.95 12.52
CA ALA A 349 2.43 -24.19 13.12
C ALA A 349 1.94 -23.31 14.29
N LEU A 350 0.80 -22.61 14.12
CA LEU A 350 0.24 -21.78 15.18
C LEU A 350 -0.30 -22.63 16.34
N THR A 351 -0.89 -23.81 16.05
CA THR A 351 -1.26 -24.81 17.07
C THR A 351 -0.04 -25.20 17.92
N ARG A 352 1.11 -25.46 17.28
CA ARG A 352 2.37 -25.77 17.97
C ARG A 352 2.88 -24.62 18.82
N CYS A 353 2.77 -23.38 18.32
CA CYS A 353 3.16 -22.18 19.06
C CYS A 353 2.31 -22.00 20.31
N ILE A 354 0.98 -22.10 20.20
CA ILE A 354 0.06 -21.95 21.34
C ILE A 354 0.26 -23.04 22.36
N ALA A 355 0.49 -24.29 21.95
CA ALA A 355 0.84 -25.38 22.85
C ALA A 355 2.12 -25.10 23.68
N ALA A 356 3.00 -24.26 23.18
CA ALA A 356 4.23 -23.82 23.85
C ALA A 356 4.09 -22.46 24.56
N GLY A 357 2.90 -21.86 24.58
CA GLY A 357 2.64 -20.54 25.15
C GLY A 357 3.12 -19.35 24.31
N ALA A 358 3.53 -19.60 23.06
CA ALA A 358 3.95 -18.52 22.15
C ALA A 358 2.74 -17.96 21.36
N SER A 359 2.63 -16.65 21.34
CA SER A 359 1.54 -15.92 20.64
C SER A 359 1.95 -15.51 19.22
N LEU A 360 0.97 -15.09 18.42
CA LEU A 360 1.20 -14.49 17.11
C LEU A 360 2.09 -13.23 17.23
N VAL A 361 1.89 -12.41 18.25
CA VAL A 361 2.71 -11.22 18.52
C VAL A 361 4.18 -11.59 18.79
N ASP A 362 4.45 -12.74 19.44
CA ASP A 362 5.82 -13.20 19.65
C ASP A 362 6.48 -13.61 18.33
N ILE A 363 5.71 -14.19 17.41
CA ILE A 363 6.17 -14.53 16.06
C ILE A 363 6.49 -13.25 15.28
N GLU A 364 5.56 -12.29 15.23
CA GLU A 364 5.72 -11.00 14.55
C GLU A 364 6.91 -10.22 15.08
N ARG A 365 7.07 -10.13 16.42
CA ARG A 365 8.24 -9.50 17.05
C ARG A 365 9.56 -10.14 16.64
N ASN A 366 9.60 -11.47 16.51
CA ASN A 366 10.78 -12.18 16.03
C ASN A 366 11.07 -11.94 14.54
N LEU A 367 10.01 -11.79 13.70
CA LEU A 367 10.16 -11.44 12.30
C LEU A 367 10.71 -10.03 12.16
N ASP A 368 10.17 -9.06 12.90
CA ASP A 368 10.64 -7.67 12.92
C ASP A 368 12.09 -7.58 13.36
N ALA A 369 12.45 -8.31 14.44
CA ALA A 369 13.83 -8.36 14.91
C ALA A 369 14.79 -8.95 13.86
N LYS A 370 14.36 -9.98 13.13
CA LYS A 370 15.16 -10.58 12.03
C LYS A 370 15.28 -9.65 10.83
N ALA A 371 14.20 -8.93 10.47
CA ALA A 371 14.19 -7.97 9.36
C ALA A 371 15.17 -6.81 9.60
N ARG A 372 15.33 -6.39 10.86
CA ARG A 372 16.23 -5.29 11.26
C ARG A 372 17.70 -5.68 11.37
N LYS A 373 18.06 -6.97 11.34
CA LYS A 373 19.46 -7.40 11.46
C LYS A 373 20.31 -6.90 10.31
N VAL A 374 21.47 -6.35 10.65
CA VAL A 374 22.51 -5.93 9.71
C VAL A 374 23.36 -7.11 9.29
N SER A 375 23.76 -7.98 10.25
CA SER A 375 24.51 -9.20 9.93
C SER A 375 23.60 -10.22 9.24
N ARG A 376 23.99 -10.66 8.05
CA ARG A 376 23.29 -11.70 7.29
C ARG A 376 24.11 -12.97 7.27
N ARG A 377 23.50 -14.07 7.67
CA ARG A 377 24.11 -15.40 7.49
C ARG A 377 24.01 -15.83 6.03
N PRO A 378 24.99 -16.59 5.48
CA PRO A 378 24.83 -17.26 4.19
C PRO A 378 23.53 -18.07 4.21
N GLY A 379 22.64 -17.83 3.25
CA GLY A 379 21.28 -18.40 3.20
C GLY A 379 21.19 -19.87 2.78
N ASN A 380 22.27 -20.65 2.92
CA ASN A 380 22.29 -22.04 2.53
C ASN A 380 21.51 -22.94 3.51
N ALA A 381 20.80 -23.93 2.98
CA ALA A 381 20.15 -24.96 3.79
C ALA A 381 21.18 -25.70 4.65
N LYS A 382 20.78 -26.08 5.88
CA LYS A 382 21.62 -26.92 6.74
C LYS A 382 21.84 -28.28 6.07
N ALA A 383 23.01 -28.89 6.25
CA ALA A 383 23.42 -30.12 5.59
C ALA A 383 22.38 -31.26 5.62
N ARG A 384 21.65 -31.41 6.71
CA ARG A 384 20.57 -32.41 6.85
C ARG A 384 19.35 -32.16 5.91
N TRP A 385 19.22 -30.98 5.32
CA TRP A 385 18.14 -30.58 4.42
C TRP A 385 18.63 -30.36 2.98
N SER A 386 19.93 -30.45 2.73
CA SER A 386 20.53 -30.30 1.40
C SER A 386 20.75 -31.61 0.65
N SER A 387 20.68 -32.76 1.34
CA SER A 387 20.68 -34.07 0.69
C SER A 387 19.27 -34.36 0.15
N LYS A 388 19.17 -34.54 -1.18
CA LYS A 388 17.99 -35.21 -1.74
C LYS A 388 17.80 -36.54 -1.02
N PRO A 389 16.59 -36.93 -0.63
CA PRO A 389 16.36 -38.25 -0.07
C PRO A 389 16.82 -39.28 -1.11
N THR A 390 17.87 -40.03 -0.76
CA THR A 390 18.25 -41.24 -1.48
C THR A 390 17.07 -42.21 -1.31
N SER A 391 16.29 -42.41 -2.36
CA SER A 391 15.26 -43.42 -2.40
C SER A 391 15.84 -44.76 -2.14
N SER A 392 15.60 -45.32 -0.96
CA SER A 392 15.65 -46.80 -0.79
C SER A 392 14.55 -47.37 -1.67
N ALA A 393 14.96 -48.23 -2.61
CA ALA A 393 14.12 -48.83 -3.61
C ALA A 393 13.08 -49.75 -2.95
N GLU A 394 11.83 -49.22 -2.90
CA GLU A 394 10.64 -50.02 -3.02
C GLU A 394 10.01 -49.69 -4.34
N SER A 395 9.74 -50.72 -5.13
CA SER A 395 9.15 -50.60 -6.47
C SER A 395 7.83 -49.82 -6.41
N PRO A 396 7.65 -48.78 -7.21
CA PRO A 396 6.42 -48.01 -7.19
C PRO A 396 5.24 -48.88 -7.66
N PRO A 397 4.07 -48.75 -7.04
CA PRO A 397 2.83 -49.24 -7.63
C PRO A 397 2.66 -48.61 -9.01
N PRO A 398 2.02 -49.28 -9.97
CA PRO A 398 1.93 -48.77 -11.34
C PRO A 398 1.26 -47.40 -11.32
N ALA A 399 1.96 -46.43 -11.91
CA ALA A 399 1.50 -45.07 -12.05
C ALA A 399 0.07 -45.04 -12.64
N PRO A 400 -0.85 -44.24 -12.10
CA PRO A 400 -2.08 -43.97 -12.79
C PRO A 400 -1.72 -43.37 -14.16
N ALA A 401 -2.34 -43.93 -15.20
CA ALA A 401 -2.10 -43.55 -16.57
C ALA A 401 -2.06 -42.01 -16.72
N LYS A 402 -0.97 -41.48 -17.21
CA LYS A 402 -0.86 -40.06 -17.58
C LYS A 402 -2.11 -39.71 -18.38
N VAL A 403 -2.96 -38.88 -17.79
CA VAL A 403 -3.99 -38.20 -18.55
C VAL A 403 -3.24 -37.42 -19.62
N ALA A 404 -3.39 -37.85 -20.86
CA ALA A 404 -2.76 -37.20 -22.00
C ALA A 404 -3.10 -35.71 -21.95
N GLN A 405 -2.07 -34.86 -21.94
CA GLN A 405 -2.30 -33.44 -22.18
C GLN A 405 -3.14 -33.33 -23.46
N PRO A 406 -4.24 -32.60 -23.44
CA PRO A 406 -5.03 -32.43 -24.67
C PRO A 406 -4.13 -31.84 -25.73
N SER A 407 -4.06 -32.53 -26.87
CA SER A 407 -3.42 -32.01 -28.10
C SER A 407 -3.92 -30.58 -28.36
N PRO A 408 -3.11 -29.67 -28.89
CA PRO A 408 -3.60 -28.35 -29.22
C PRO A 408 -4.87 -28.49 -30.09
N PRO A 409 -5.94 -27.71 -29.78
CA PRO A 409 -7.21 -27.84 -30.45
C PRO A 409 -7.02 -27.67 -31.97
N ASP A 410 -7.62 -28.56 -32.77
CA ASP A 410 -7.70 -28.42 -34.21
C ASP A 410 -8.30 -27.03 -34.49
N PRO A 411 -7.60 -26.17 -35.26
CA PRO A 411 -8.10 -24.83 -35.57
C PRO A 411 -9.43 -24.83 -36.34
N ASN A 412 -9.87 -25.97 -36.89
CA ASN A 412 -11.15 -26.15 -37.57
C ASN A 412 -12.21 -26.86 -36.73
N ALA A 413 -11.90 -27.23 -35.47
CA ALA A 413 -12.88 -27.88 -34.60
C ALA A 413 -13.93 -26.85 -34.15
N THR A 414 -15.20 -27.25 -34.21
CA THR A 414 -16.31 -26.44 -33.72
C THR A 414 -16.16 -26.19 -32.22
N ILE A 415 -16.14 -24.92 -31.82
CA ILE A 415 -16.03 -24.53 -30.41
C ILE A 415 -17.32 -24.97 -29.67
N HIS A 416 -17.21 -25.91 -28.76
CA HIS A 416 -18.28 -26.34 -27.90
C HIS A 416 -18.03 -25.90 -26.45
N MET A 417 -19.03 -25.23 -25.85
CA MET A 417 -18.97 -24.94 -24.42
C MET A 417 -19.16 -26.22 -23.60
N ARG A 418 -18.36 -26.37 -22.55
CA ARG A 418 -18.52 -27.46 -21.59
C ARG A 418 -19.83 -27.29 -20.85
N LYS A 419 -20.63 -28.38 -20.77
CA LYS A 419 -21.90 -28.42 -20.03
C LYS A 419 -21.66 -29.09 -18.68
N TYR A 420 -22.21 -28.49 -17.63
CA TYR A 420 -22.15 -29.00 -16.27
C TYR A 420 -23.55 -29.08 -15.70
N THR A 421 -23.86 -30.15 -15.01
CA THR A 421 -25.14 -30.32 -14.30
C THR A 421 -24.93 -29.92 -12.83
N ALA A 422 -25.63 -28.91 -12.37
CA ALA A 422 -25.40 -28.33 -11.04
C ALA A 422 -25.60 -29.35 -9.88
N SER A 423 -26.48 -30.35 -10.08
CA SER A 423 -26.73 -31.41 -9.09
C SER A 423 -25.64 -32.48 -9.03
N SER A 424 -24.79 -32.59 -10.04
CA SER A 424 -23.69 -33.58 -10.10
C SER A 424 -22.34 -32.99 -9.67
N LEU A 425 -22.27 -31.68 -9.43
CA LEU A 425 -21.08 -31.02 -9.01
C LEU A 425 -20.93 -31.01 -7.49
N SER A 426 -19.75 -31.35 -6.99
CA SER A 426 -19.41 -31.12 -5.60
C SER A 426 -19.37 -29.61 -5.29
N PRO A 427 -19.51 -29.18 -4.02
CA PRO A 427 -19.38 -27.75 -3.64
C PRO A 427 -18.08 -27.13 -4.07
N SER A 428 -16.96 -27.86 -4.03
CA SER A 428 -15.63 -27.42 -4.46
C SER A 428 -15.54 -27.20 -5.96
N GLU A 429 -16.04 -28.15 -6.78
CA GLU A 429 -16.08 -28.01 -8.24
C GLU A 429 -16.98 -26.84 -8.67
N ARG A 430 -18.11 -26.66 -8.00
CA ARG A 430 -19.01 -25.54 -8.25
C ARG A 430 -18.33 -24.20 -7.92
N ALA A 431 -17.64 -24.10 -6.78
CA ALA A 431 -16.88 -22.92 -6.41
C ALA A 431 -15.76 -22.63 -7.41
N GLN A 432 -15.06 -23.65 -7.90
CA GLN A 432 -14.02 -23.51 -8.91
C GLN A 432 -14.57 -23.04 -10.26
N LEU A 433 -15.71 -23.56 -10.71
CA LEU A 433 -16.38 -23.15 -11.94
C LEU A 433 -16.92 -21.72 -11.89
N LEU A 434 -17.37 -21.28 -10.70
CA LEU A 434 -17.87 -19.92 -10.46
C LEU A 434 -16.77 -18.90 -10.11
N ARG A 435 -15.52 -19.35 -10.04
CA ARG A 435 -14.41 -18.47 -9.70
C ARG A 435 -14.13 -17.51 -10.84
N ARG A 436 -14.07 -16.20 -10.52
CA ARG A 436 -13.69 -15.16 -11.48
C ARG A 436 -12.24 -15.38 -11.96
N PRO A 437 -11.95 -15.27 -13.26
CA PRO A 437 -10.58 -15.27 -13.75
C PRO A 437 -9.82 -14.10 -13.14
N VAL A 438 -8.74 -14.38 -12.43
CA VAL A 438 -7.85 -13.34 -11.90
C VAL A 438 -6.77 -13.04 -12.93
N LEU A 439 -6.64 -11.79 -13.33
CA LEU A 439 -5.55 -11.34 -14.19
C LEU A 439 -4.22 -11.43 -13.43
N LYS A 440 -3.27 -12.17 -13.95
CA LYS A 440 -1.89 -12.21 -13.43
C LYS A 440 -1.16 -10.93 -13.87
N PHE A 441 -1.35 -9.84 -13.14
CA PHE A 441 -0.83 -8.52 -13.51
C PHE A 441 0.70 -8.50 -13.69
N ASP A 442 1.46 -9.14 -12.81
CA ASP A 442 2.93 -9.14 -12.88
C ASP A 442 3.46 -9.77 -14.18
N ALA A 443 2.88 -10.91 -14.58
CA ALA A 443 3.22 -11.56 -15.85
C ALA A 443 2.82 -10.74 -17.08
N MET A 444 1.79 -9.91 -16.97
CA MET A 444 1.39 -8.98 -18.02
C MET A 444 2.29 -7.75 -18.07
N PHE A 445 2.61 -7.17 -16.92
CA PHE A 445 3.50 -6.02 -16.84
C PHE A 445 4.88 -6.31 -17.42
N SER A 446 5.47 -7.46 -17.13
CA SER A 446 6.76 -7.85 -17.71
C SER A 446 6.75 -7.95 -19.24
N LYS A 447 5.60 -8.30 -19.86
CA LYS A 447 5.43 -8.36 -21.31
C LYS A 447 5.10 -7.01 -21.93
N VAL A 448 4.34 -6.16 -21.22
CA VAL A 448 3.87 -4.85 -21.72
C VAL A 448 4.92 -3.77 -21.57
N LYS A 449 5.68 -3.80 -20.49
CA LYS A 449 6.71 -2.78 -20.20
C LYS A 449 7.70 -2.56 -21.36
N PRO A 450 8.30 -3.59 -22.00
CA PRO A 450 9.20 -3.37 -23.14
C PRO A 450 8.54 -2.67 -24.34
N ILE A 451 7.22 -2.87 -24.55
CA ILE A 451 6.46 -2.20 -25.61
C ILE A 451 6.33 -0.72 -25.29
N VAL A 452 5.92 -0.41 -24.06
CA VAL A 452 5.77 0.97 -23.56
C VAL A 452 7.10 1.71 -23.61
N ASP A 453 8.17 1.11 -23.10
CA ASP A 453 9.53 1.67 -23.10
C ASP A 453 10.05 1.93 -24.53
N SER A 454 9.76 1.02 -25.48
CA SER A 454 10.14 1.17 -26.88
C SER A 454 9.47 2.37 -27.54
N VAL A 455 8.15 2.55 -27.32
CA VAL A 455 7.42 3.72 -27.86
C VAL A 455 7.92 5.01 -27.23
N ARG A 456 8.13 5.01 -25.90
CA ARG A 456 8.69 6.16 -25.19
C ARG A 456 10.06 6.59 -25.74
N ALA A 457 10.95 5.63 -26.02
CA ALA A 457 12.32 5.92 -26.45
C ALA A 457 12.43 6.29 -27.93
N ARG A 458 11.65 5.64 -28.83
CA ARG A 458 11.80 5.74 -30.28
C ARG A 458 10.63 6.41 -31.01
N GLY A 459 9.53 6.73 -30.30
CA GLY A 459 8.38 7.43 -30.85
C GLY A 459 7.73 6.73 -32.04
N ASP A 460 7.51 7.48 -33.14
CA ASP A 460 6.85 6.99 -34.35
C ASP A 460 7.51 5.77 -34.99
N ALA A 461 8.82 5.66 -34.92
CA ALA A 461 9.53 4.53 -35.47
C ALA A 461 9.16 3.21 -34.75
N ALA A 462 9.09 3.25 -33.42
CA ALA A 462 8.64 2.09 -32.66
C ALA A 462 7.16 1.80 -32.91
N LEU A 463 6.34 2.84 -33.01
CA LEU A 463 4.90 2.71 -33.25
C LEU A 463 4.58 2.04 -34.60
N LEU A 464 5.27 2.42 -35.65
CA LEU A 464 5.18 1.79 -36.99
C LEU A 464 5.59 0.31 -36.96
N GLU A 465 6.75 0.01 -36.34
CA GLU A 465 7.26 -1.36 -36.20
C GLU A 465 6.29 -2.26 -35.42
N LEU A 466 5.79 -1.77 -34.26
CA LEU A 466 4.88 -2.53 -33.41
C LEU A 466 3.51 -2.72 -34.06
N THR A 467 3.01 -1.72 -34.82
CA THR A 467 1.76 -1.82 -35.56
C THR A 467 1.89 -2.85 -36.69
N ALA A 468 3.01 -2.84 -37.44
CA ALA A 468 3.29 -3.88 -38.44
C ALA A 468 3.34 -5.29 -37.80
N LYS A 469 3.95 -5.40 -36.62
CA LYS A 469 4.10 -6.67 -35.91
C LYS A 469 2.78 -7.19 -35.32
N PHE A 470 2.01 -6.36 -34.66
CA PHE A 470 0.83 -6.79 -33.90
C PHE A 470 -0.48 -6.62 -34.65
N ASP A 471 -0.66 -5.50 -35.35
CA ASP A 471 -1.87 -5.20 -36.11
C ASP A 471 -1.80 -5.70 -37.57
N LYS A 472 -0.62 -6.20 -37.99
CA LYS A 472 -0.35 -6.73 -39.36
C LYS A 472 -0.53 -5.68 -40.47
N ALA A 473 -0.46 -4.40 -40.14
CA ALA A 473 -0.62 -3.30 -41.08
C ALA A 473 0.72 -2.59 -41.33
N GLN A 474 1.12 -2.52 -42.59
CA GLN A 474 2.27 -1.72 -43.02
C GLN A 474 1.79 -0.29 -43.28
N LEU A 475 2.30 0.65 -42.53
CA LEU A 475 1.86 2.05 -42.55
C LEU A 475 3.03 2.98 -42.83
N ASP A 476 2.80 4.00 -43.67
CA ASP A 476 3.73 5.12 -43.84
C ASP A 476 3.54 6.19 -42.73
N ARG A 477 2.32 6.29 -42.20
CA ARG A 477 1.94 7.23 -41.14
C ARG A 477 0.96 6.60 -40.14
N THR A 478 1.21 6.85 -38.90
CA THR A 478 0.38 6.31 -37.79
C THR A 478 -0.82 7.18 -37.44
N VAL A 479 -0.86 8.43 -37.90
CA VAL A 479 -1.92 9.39 -37.52
C VAL A 479 -2.59 9.99 -38.76
N VAL A 480 -3.91 10.16 -38.68
CA VAL A 480 -4.73 10.90 -39.66
C VAL A 480 -5.31 12.12 -38.97
N PHE A 481 -5.13 13.29 -39.57
CA PHE A 481 -5.69 14.56 -39.09
C PHE A 481 -6.89 15.00 -39.91
N PRO A 482 -7.84 15.76 -39.35
CA PRO A 482 -8.90 16.36 -40.11
C PRO A 482 -8.36 17.45 -41.10
N PRO A 483 -9.05 17.73 -42.21
CA PRO A 483 -10.34 17.13 -42.59
C PRO A 483 -10.19 15.71 -43.12
N PHE A 484 -11.01 14.78 -42.59
CA PHE A 484 -10.99 13.38 -43.02
C PHE A 484 -11.58 13.24 -44.43
N ALA A 485 -10.94 12.45 -45.28
CA ALA A 485 -11.37 12.28 -46.65
C ALA A 485 -12.77 11.60 -46.71
N PRO A 486 -13.75 12.11 -47.47
CA PRO A 486 -15.06 11.50 -47.55
C PRO A 486 -15.09 10.04 -47.97
N SER A 487 -14.10 9.63 -48.78
CA SER A 487 -13.89 8.21 -49.21
C SER A 487 -13.64 7.27 -48.04
N THR A 488 -13.07 7.76 -46.92
CA THR A 488 -12.80 6.94 -45.71
C THR A 488 -13.99 6.76 -44.82
N MET A 489 -15.09 7.45 -45.13
CA MET A 489 -16.35 7.51 -44.34
C MET A 489 -17.58 7.06 -45.15
N GLN A 490 -17.35 6.27 -46.21
CA GLN A 490 -18.48 5.77 -47.02
C GLN A 490 -19.21 4.65 -46.26
N LEU A 491 -20.48 4.85 -46.02
CA LEU A 491 -21.37 3.96 -45.29
C LEU A 491 -22.67 3.75 -46.06
N ASP A 492 -23.27 2.58 -45.88
CA ASP A 492 -24.65 2.36 -46.28
C ASP A 492 -25.58 3.31 -45.56
N ASP A 493 -26.64 3.80 -46.24
CA ASP A 493 -27.55 4.79 -45.69
C ASP A 493 -28.24 4.30 -44.39
N ALA A 494 -28.54 3.02 -44.30
CA ALA A 494 -29.12 2.44 -43.08
C ALA A 494 -28.15 2.50 -41.90
N VAL A 495 -26.86 2.21 -42.14
CA VAL A 495 -25.80 2.26 -41.09
C VAL A 495 -25.58 3.71 -40.69
N ARG A 496 -25.49 4.64 -41.65
CA ARG A 496 -25.38 6.08 -41.38
C ARG A 496 -26.52 6.58 -40.49
N THR A 497 -27.76 6.26 -40.88
CA THR A 497 -28.95 6.68 -40.14
C THR A 497 -28.96 6.13 -38.71
N ALA A 498 -28.51 4.88 -38.54
CA ALA A 498 -28.39 4.25 -37.20
C ALA A 498 -27.36 4.97 -36.34
N ILE A 499 -26.18 5.32 -36.90
CA ILE A 499 -25.13 6.07 -36.18
C ILE A 499 -25.63 7.48 -35.82
N ASP A 500 -26.29 8.18 -36.73
CA ASP A 500 -26.82 9.54 -36.48
C ASP A 500 -27.91 9.54 -35.41
N THR A 501 -28.78 8.52 -35.41
CA THR A 501 -29.80 8.32 -34.37
C THR A 501 -29.14 8.04 -33.00
N ALA A 502 -28.16 7.16 -32.95
CA ALA A 502 -27.42 6.86 -31.73
C ALA A 502 -26.66 8.09 -31.22
N TYR A 503 -25.99 8.83 -32.12
CA TYR A 503 -25.31 10.08 -31.79
C TYR A 503 -26.25 11.10 -31.15
N ALA A 504 -27.44 11.34 -31.76
CA ALA A 504 -28.41 12.28 -31.22
C ALA A 504 -28.91 11.88 -29.82
N ASN A 505 -29.21 10.59 -29.61
CA ASN A 505 -29.67 10.07 -28.33
C ASN A 505 -28.61 10.19 -27.23
N ILE A 506 -27.38 9.75 -27.49
CA ILE A 506 -26.27 9.78 -26.54
C ILE A 506 -25.95 11.26 -26.19
N ARG A 507 -25.88 12.13 -27.22
CA ARG A 507 -25.59 13.54 -27.03
C ARG A 507 -26.64 14.22 -26.15
N LYS A 508 -27.92 13.94 -26.40
CA LYS A 508 -29.05 14.50 -25.62
C LYS A 508 -28.92 14.10 -24.14
N PHE A 509 -28.63 12.86 -23.88
CA PHE A 509 -28.49 12.36 -22.51
C PHE A 509 -27.27 12.98 -21.78
N HIS A 510 -26.09 12.99 -22.40
CA HIS A 510 -24.90 13.57 -21.79
C HIS A 510 -24.98 15.11 -21.68
N ALA A 511 -25.60 15.80 -22.61
CA ALA A 511 -25.82 17.22 -22.50
C ALA A 511 -26.68 17.60 -21.27
N ALA A 512 -27.65 16.76 -20.91
CA ALA A 512 -28.47 16.97 -19.71
C ALA A 512 -27.68 16.73 -18.39
N GLN A 513 -26.53 16.03 -18.44
CA GLN A 513 -25.67 15.79 -17.27
C GLN A 513 -24.70 16.93 -16.99
N VAL A 514 -24.44 17.78 -17.96
CA VAL A 514 -23.55 18.94 -17.80
C VAL A 514 -24.33 20.04 -17.08
N GLY A 515 -24.19 20.10 -15.76
CA GLY A 515 -24.75 21.24 -14.98
C GLY A 515 -24.04 22.53 -15.33
N ALA A 516 -24.81 23.55 -15.71
CA ALA A 516 -24.27 24.86 -16.06
C ALA A 516 -23.85 25.68 -14.82
N ASP A 517 -24.37 25.35 -13.63
CA ASP A 517 -24.23 26.18 -12.44
C ASP A 517 -23.11 25.67 -11.53
N ALA A 518 -22.25 26.58 -11.10
CA ALA A 518 -21.29 26.31 -10.04
C ALA A 518 -22.03 26.09 -8.70
N LEU A 519 -21.70 25.03 -7.98
CA LEU A 519 -22.14 24.91 -6.60
C LEU A 519 -21.36 25.91 -5.76
N VAL A 520 -22.04 26.82 -5.11
CA VAL A 520 -21.46 27.83 -4.22
C VAL A 520 -22.14 27.71 -2.86
N VAL A 521 -21.37 27.49 -1.80
CA VAL A 521 -21.88 27.32 -0.44
C VAL A 521 -21.02 28.12 0.52
N GLU A 522 -21.64 28.98 1.31
CA GLU A 522 -20.99 29.57 2.46
C GLU A 522 -21.03 28.56 3.61
N THR A 523 -19.85 27.99 3.95
CA THR A 523 -19.74 26.90 4.94
C THR A 523 -19.68 27.44 6.36
N MET A 524 -19.21 28.66 6.51
CA MET A 524 -19.21 29.44 7.75
C MET A 524 -19.09 30.95 7.40
N PRO A 525 -19.45 31.89 8.29
CA PRO A 525 -19.39 33.31 7.99
C PRO A 525 -18.04 33.75 7.41
N GLY A 526 -18.06 34.26 6.16
CA GLY A 526 -16.90 34.73 5.43
C GLY A 526 -16.09 33.65 4.69
N VAL A 527 -16.47 32.36 4.77
CA VAL A 527 -15.83 31.27 4.03
C VAL A 527 -16.77 30.70 2.99
N VAL A 528 -16.49 30.97 1.71
CA VAL A 528 -17.28 30.51 0.57
C VAL A 528 -16.52 29.41 -0.17
N CYS A 529 -17.11 28.21 -0.24
CA CYS A 529 -16.62 27.09 -1.04
C CYS A 529 -17.38 27.00 -2.35
N SER A 530 -16.67 26.86 -3.46
CA SER A 530 -17.31 26.69 -4.77
C SER A 530 -16.74 25.47 -5.50
N ARG A 531 -17.60 24.76 -6.25
CA ARG A 531 -17.25 23.67 -7.15
C ARG A 531 -17.80 23.96 -8.54
N PHE A 532 -16.94 23.92 -9.53
CA PHE A 532 -17.30 24.04 -10.93
C PHE A 532 -16.60 22.97 -11.76
N ALA A 533 -17.27 22.51 -12.83
CA ALA A 533 -16.68 21.55 -13.76
C ALA A 533 -15.83 22.26 -14.81
N ARG A 534 -14.66 21.68 -15.12
CA ARG A 534 -13.83 22.09 -16.28
C ARG A 534 -13.59 20.89 -17.17
N PRO A 535 -13.61 21.06 -18.50
CA PRO A 535 -13.23 19.99 -19.42
C PRO A 535 -11.76 19.62 -19.22
N ILE A 536 -11.45 18.33 -19.39
CA ILE A 536 -10.09 17.87 -19.57
C ILE A 536 -9.62 18.37 -20.94
N ALA A 537 -8.45 19.01 -20.99
CA ALA A 537 -8.03 19.70 -22.19
C ALA A 537 -7.77 18.73 -23.37
N ARG A 538 -7.08 17.61 -23.10
CA ARG A 538 -6.67 16.63 -24.12
C ARG A 538 -7.05 15.22 -23.67
N VAL A 539 -7.87 14.54 -24.45
CA VAL A 539 -8.33 13.18 -24.12
C VAL A 539 -7.94 12.19 -25.22
N GLY A 540 -7.43 11.04 -24.81
CA GLY A 540 -7.18 9.88 -25.65
C GLY A 540 -8.30 8.87 -25.52
N LEU A 541 -8.93 8.49 -26.61
CA LEU A 541 -10.08 7.59 -26.66
C LEU A 541 -9.66 6.29 -27.34
N TYR A 542 -9.46 5.23 -26.58
CA TYR A 542 -9.11 3.94 -27.12
C TYR A 542 -10.36 3.16 -27.56
N VAL A 543 -10.47 2.88 -28.85
CA VAL A 543 -11.56 2.11 -29.44
C VAL A 543 -11.03 0.75 -29.87
N PRO A 544 -11.49 -0.35 -29.24
CA PRO A 544 -11.07 -1.70 -29.64
C PRO A 544 -11.42 -2.00 -31.09
N GLY A 545 -10.55 -2.73 -31.76
CA GLY A 545 -10.74 -3.25 -33.11
C GLY A 545 -10.12 -4.66 -33.22
N GLY A 546 -10.10 -5.23 -34.39
CA GLY A 546 -9.53 -6.53 -34.67
C GLY A 546 -10.59 -7.58 -34.91
N THR A 547 -11.08 -8.29 -33.89
CA THR A 547 -12.12 -9.31 -34.04
C THR A 547 -13.53 -8.74 -34.25
N ALA A 548 -13.80 -7.54 -33.73
CA ALA A 548 -15.05 -6.81 -33.93
C ALA A 548 -14.80 -5.31 -33.96
N VAL A 549 -15.42 -4.62 -34.89
CA VAL A 549 -15.46 -3.16 -34.95
C VAL A 549 -16.63 -2.68 -34.09
N LEU A 550 -16.35 -1.75 -33.15
CA LEU A 550 -17.32 -1.26 -32.21
C LEU A 550 -17.54 0.27 -32.35
N PRO A 551 -18.30 0.73 -33.35
CA PRO A 551 -18.62 2.17 -33.53
C PRO A 551 -19.35 2.72 -32.31
N SER A 552 -20.10 1.88 -31.60
CA SER A 552 -20.76 2.25 -30.35
C SER A 552 -19.77 2.71 -29.27
N THR A 553 -18.61 2.07 -29.17
CA THR A 553 -17.56 2.51 -28.24
C THR A 553 -17.02 3.90 -28.63
N ALA A 554 -16.80 4.14 -29.92
CA ALA A 554 -16.38 5.46 -30.38
C ALA A 554 -17.42 6.56 -30.07
N LEU A 555 -18.71 6.26 -30.24
CA LEU A 555 -19.83 7.15 -29.87
C LEU A 555 -19.85 7.42 -28.36
N MET A 556 -19.81 6.35 -27.55
CA MET A 556 -19.92 6.44 -26.08
C MET A 556 -18.72 7.13 -25.42
N LEU A 557 -17.57 7.19 -26.08
CA LEU A 557 -16.39 7.91 -25.61
C LEU A 557 -16.30 9.32 -26.20
N GLY A 558 -16.55 9.45 -27.50
CA GLY A 558 -16.37 10.72 -28.21
C GLY A 558 -17.43 11.75 -27.90
N ILE A 559 -18.70 11.34 -27.78
CA ILE A 559 -19.80 12.28 -27.51
C ILE A 559 -19.69 12.92 -26.13
N PRO A 560 -19.42 12.19 -25.03
CA PRO A 560 -19.17 12.83 -23.73
C PRO A 560 -17.97 13.78 -23.76
N ALA A 561 -16.89 13.44 -24.47
CA ALA A 561 -15.74 14.33 -24.63
C ALA A 561 -16.09 15.62 -25.36
N GLN A 562 -16.88 15.51 -26.45
CA GLN A 562 -17.39 16.66 -27.19
C GLN A 562 -18.32 17.51 -26.34
N VAL A 563 -19.30 16.92 -25.67
CA VAL A 563 -20.27 17.61 -24.80
C VAL A 563 -19.60 18.33 -23.64
N ALA A 564 -18.55 17.68 -23.05
CA ALA A 564 -17.74 18.27 -21.98
C ALA A 564 -16.91 19.47 -22.46
N GLY A 565 -16.70 19.62 -23.77
CA GLY A 565 -15.89 20.69 -24.36
C GLY A 565 -14.38 20.38 -24.31
N CYS A 566 -13.97 19.12 -24.38
CA CYS A 566 -12.56 18.75 -24.50
C CYS A 566 -11.98 19.37 -25.78
N ARG A 567 -10.83 20.07 -25.64
CA ARG A 567 -10.25 20.82 -26.76
C ARG A 567 -9.61 19.92 -27.81
N GLU A 568 -8.94 18.86 -27.35
CA GLU A 568 -8.29 17.88 -28.21
C GLU A 568 -8.85 16.48 -27.90
N ILE A 569 -9.39 15.83 -28.93
CA ILE A 569 -9.95 14.49 -28.86
C ILE A 569 -9.11 13.61 -29.80
N VAL A 570 -8.24 12.77 -29.26
CA VAL A 570 -7.41 11.83 -30.02
C VAL A 570 -8.02 10.44 -29.93
N LEU A 571 -8.53 9.93 -31.06
CA LEU A 571 -9.10 8.59 -31.11
C LEU A 571 -8.00 7.59 -31.52
N ALA A 572 -7.85 6.49 -30.80
CA ALA A 572 -6.89 5.44 -31.12
C ALA A 572 -7.61 4.12 -31.39
N THR A 573 -7.34 3.49 -32.52
CA THR A 573 -7.94 2.21 -32.92
C THR A 573 -6.99 1.42 -33.82
N PRO A 574 -6.93 0.07 -33.70
CA PRO A 574 -6.10 -0.73 -34.58
C PRO A 574 -6.57 -0.59 -36.03
N PRO A 575 -5.61 -0.43 -36.98
CA PRO A 575 -5.92 -0.44 -38.40
C PRO A 575 -6.25 -1.86 -38.89
N ARG A 576 -6.93 -1.95 -40.04
CA ARG A 576 -7.06 -3.17 -40.82
C ARG A 576 -5.71 -3.53 -41.47
N PRO A 577 -5.51 -4.77 -41.91
CA PRO A 577 -4.26 -5.18 -42.58
C PRO A 577 -3.86 -4.32 -43.81
N ASP A 578 -4.83 -3.72 -44.50
CA ASP A 578 -4.64 -2.79 -45.59
C ASP A 578 -4.27 -1.35 -45.15
N GLY A 579 -4.13 -1.15 -43.84
CA GLY A 579 -3.82 0.15 -43.25
C GLY A 579 -5.01 1.13 -43.11
N SER A 580 -6.22 0.70 -43.52
CA SER A 580 -7.44 1.50 -43.38
C SER A 580 -8.02 1.41 -41.98
N ILE A 581 -8.82 2.41 -41.59
CA ILE A 581 -9.69 2.35 -40.42
C ILE A 581 -11.11 2.04 -40.89
N SER A 582 -11.90 1.39 -40.06
CA SER A 582 -13.32 1.15 -40.33
C SER A 582 -14.05 2.46 -40.68
N PRO A 583 -14.82 2.51 -41.78
CA PRO A 583 -15.57 3.70 -42.18
C PRO A 583 -16.54 4.20 -41.10
N GLU A 584 -17.13 3.30 -40.32
CA GLU A 584 -18.03 3.61 -39.22
C GLU A 584 -17.31 4.40 -38.11
N VAL A 585 -16.09 3.96 -37.73
CA VAL A 585 -15.27 4.65 -36.72
C VAL A 585 -14.75 5.98 -37.25
N MET A 586 -14.37 6.06 -38.53
CA MET A 586 -13.97 7.32 -39.15
C MET A 586 -15.12 8.32 -39.24
N TYR A 587 -16.33 7.84 -39.51
CA TYR A 587 -17.53 8.68 -39.53
C TYR A 587 -17.83 9.22 -38.12
N VAL A 588 -17.76 8.36 -37.09
CA VAL A 588 -17.93 8.82 -35.72
C VAL A 588 -16.84 9.81 -35.30
N ALA A 589 -15.58 9.58 -35.69
CA ALA A 589 -14.48 10.52 -35.42
C ALA A 589 -14.76 11.91 -36.03
N HIS A 590 -15.35 11.95 -37.23
CA HIS A 590 -15.80 13.18 -37.85
C HIS A 590 -16.94 13.85 -37.07
N LEU A 591 -17.98 13.10 -36.69
CA LEU A 591 -19.13 13.62 -35.93
C LEU A 591 -18.76 14.22 -34.58
N VAL A 592 -17.83 13.58 -33.86
CA VAL A 592 -17.41 14.05 -32.51
C VAL A 592 -16.33 15.13 -32.58
N GLY A 593 -15.85 15.47 -33.78
CA GLY A 593 -14.82 16.49 -33.96
C GLY A 593 -13.43 16.03 -33.47
N ALA A 594 -13.04 14.76 -33.73
CA ALA A 594 -11.74 14.28 -33.35
C ALA A 594 -10.62 15.09 -34.00
N SER A 595 -9.65 15.52 -33.20
CA SER A 595 -8.48 16.29 -33.63
C SER A 595 -7.42 15.42 -34.31
N ALA A 596 -7.41 14.13 -34.02
CA ALA A 596 -6.53 13.15 -34.64
C ALA A 596 -7.10 11.73 -34.49
N VAL A 597 -6.80 10.84 -35.45
CA VAL A 597 -7.07 9.40 -35.39
C VAL A 597 -5.75 8.65 -35.47
N LEU A 598 -5.37 7.98 -34.37
CA LEU A 598 -4.18 7.15 -34.29
C LEU A 598 -4.49 5.73 -34.79
N LYS A 599 -3.77 5.28 -35.81
CA LYS A 599 -3.85 3.95 -36.39
C LYS A 599 -2.93 2.98 -35.68
N ALA A 600 -3.25 2.66 -34.45
CA ALA A 600 -2.52 1.69 -33.65
C ALA A 600 -3.44 1.06 -32.60
N GLY A 601 -3.24 -0.21 -32.30
CA GLY A 601 -3.94 -0.94 -31.26
C GLY A 601 -3.06 -1.21 -30.04
N GLY A 602 -3.61 -1.91 -29.04
CA GLY A 602 -2.84 -2.50 -27.94
C GLY A 602 -2.08 -1.52 -27.05
N ALA A 603 -1.00 -2.05 -26.44
CA ALA A 603 -0.18 -1.31 -25.50
C ALA A 603 0.60 -0.16 -26.15
N GLN A 604 0.97 -0.29 -27.42
CA GLN A 604 1.71 0.73 -28.16
C GLN A 604 0.85 1.99 -28.38
N ALA A 605 -0.45 1.84 -28.61
CA ALA A 605 -1.37 2.98 -28.73
C ALA A 605 -1.50 3.74 -27.41
N VAL A 606 -1.63 3.01 -26.29
CA VAL A 606 -1.68 3.62 -24.94
C VAL A 606 -0.39 4.38 -24.64
N ALA A 607 0.78 3.79 -24.93
CA ALA A 607 2.06 4.46 -24.75
C ALA A 607 2.19 5.73 -25.59
N ALA A 608 1.78 5.69 -26.87
CA ALA A 608 1.81 6.83 -27.74
C ALA A 608 0.92 7.98 -27.25
N LEU A 609 -0.28 7.67 -26.75
CA LEU A 609 -1.17 8.68 -26.16
C LEU A 609 -0.59 9.27 -24.86
N ALA A 610 0.06 8.44 -24.02
CA ALA A 610 0.57 8.85 -22.73
C ALA A 610 1.80 9.75 -22.81
N TYR A 611 2.77 9.40 -23.66
CA TYR A 611 4.03 10.15 -23.77
C TYR A 611 4.02 11.17 -24.94
N GLY A 612 3.13 10.97 -25.90
CA GLY A 612 3.24 11.63 -27.19
C GLY A 612 4.35 11.00 -28.06
N THR A 613 4.31 11.26 -29.36
CA THR A 613 5.36 10.95 -30.30
C THR A 613 5.57 12.12 -31.25
N GLN A 614 6.39 11.98 -32.29
CA GLN A 614 6.60 13.04 -33.28
C GLN A 614 5.28 13.43 -33.99
N SER A 615 4.37 12.46 -34.18
CA SER A 615 3.09 12.67 -34.86
C SER A 615 1.87 12.57 -33.94
N VAL A 616 1.96 11.87 -32.79
CA VAL A 616 0.84 11.64 -31.86
C VAL A 616 0.84 12.69 -30.76
N PRO A 617 -0.22 13.50 -30.61
CA PRO A 617 -0.34 14.43 -29.50
C PRO A 617 -0.40 13.69 -28.16
N LYS A 618 0.35 14.17 -27.17
CA LYS A 618 0.24 13.72 -25.77
C LYS A 618 -1.10 14.15 -25.19
N VAL A 619 -1.76 13.23 -24.47
CA VAL A 619 -3.04 13.51 -23.82
C VAL A 619 -2.94 13.59 -22.29
N ASP A 620 -3.94 14.18 -21.64
CA ASP A 620 -3.99 14.33 -20.19
C ASP A 620 -4.74 13.17 -19.52
N LYS A 621 -5.66 12.51 -20.26
CA LYS A 621 -6.38 11.34 -19.77
C LYS A 621 -6.73 10.38 -20.90
N ILE A 622 -6.60 9.07 -20.63
CA ILE A 622 -6.91 8.01 -21.58
C ILE A 622 -8.16 7.26 -21.11
N PHE A 623 -9.15 7.18 -21.99
CA PHE A 623 -10.41 6.46 -21.78
C PHE A 623 -10.56 5.32 -22.78
N GLY A 624 -11.38 4.35 -22.44
CA GLY A 624 -11.83 3.31 -23.35
C GLY A 624 -11.51 1.91 -22.87
N PRO A 625 -12.40 0.94 -23.20
CA PRO A 625 -12.20 -0.45 -22.85
C PRO A 625 -11.10 -1.06 -23.72
N GLY A 626 -10.44 -2.10 -23.20
CA GLY A 626 -9.40 -2.82 -23.93
C GLY A 626 -9.18 -4.21 -23.35
N ASN A 627 -8.38 -4.99 -24.06
CA ASN A 627 -7.94 -6.29 -23.56
C ASN A 627 -6.92 -6.11 -22.42
N GLN A 628 -6.47 -7.23 -21.85
CA GLN A 628 -5.50 -7.22 -20.75
C GLN A 628 -4.18 -6.47 -21.06
N TRP A 629 -3.75 -6.38 -22.33
CA TRP A 629 -2.57 -5.62 -22.75
C TRP A 629 -2.79 -4.12 -22.63
N VAL A 630 -3.95 -3.66 -23.06
CA VAL A 630 -4.37 -2.24 -22.95
C VAL A 630 -4.54 -1.87 -21.49
N THR A 631 -5.20 -2.70 -20.70
CA THR A 631 -5.37 -2.49 -19.24
C THR A 631 -4.03 -2.40 -18.53
N ALA A 632 -3.13 -3.33 -18.77
CA ALA A 632 -1.79 -3.32 -18.18
C ALA A 632 -0.96 -2.09 -18.61
N ALA A 633 -1.04 -1.70 -19.89
CA ALA A 633 -0.38 -0.49 -20.36
C ALA A 633 -0.93 0.78 -19.69
N LYS A 634 -2.25 0.91 -19.57
CA LYS A 634 -2.90 2.03 -18.86
C LYS A 634 -2.42 2.13 -17.42
N MET A 635 -2.36 1.01 -16.69
CA MET A 635 -1.87 0.98 -15.31
C MET A 635 -0.38 1.31 -15.20
N LEU A 636 0.46 0.89 -16.17
CA LEU A 636 1.87 1.26 -16.20
C LEU A 636 2.07 2.76 -16.38
N VAL A 637 1.42 3.37 -17.37
CA VAL A 637 1.60 4.80 -17.66
C VAL A 637 0.97 5.70 -16.61
N GLN A 638 -0.09 5.26 -15.93
CA GLN A 638 -0.69 6.00 -14.82
C GLN A 638 0.28 6.17 -13.63
N ASN A 639 1.10 5.14 -13.37
CA ASN A 639 2.05 5.16 -12.27
C ASN A 639 3.42 5.74 -12.66
N ASP A 640 3.60 6.16 -13.92
CA ASP A 640 4.82 6.79 -14.40
C ASP A 640 4.73 8.31 -14.26
N THR A 641 5.58 8.86 -13.41
CA THR A 641 5.63 10.31 -13.13
C THR A 641 6.02 11.16 -14.34
N ASP A 642 6.66 10.58 -15.36
CA ASP A 642 7.01 11.32 -16.59
C ASP A 642 5.84 11.34 -17.58
N ALA A 643 4.94 10.35 -17.51
CA ALA A 643 3.74 10.33 -18.36
C ALA A 643 2.73 11.41 -17.97
N LEU A 644 2.54 11.67 -16.66
CA LEU A 644 1.57 12.63 -16.12
C LEU A 644 0.20 12.47 -16.78
N VAL A 645 -0.27 11.24 -16.95
CA VAL A 645 -1.52 10.90 -17.60
C VAL A 645 -2.44 10.15 -16.65
N ALA A 646 -3.70 10.53 -16.59
CA ALA A 646 -4.73 9.78 -15.87
C ALA A 646 -5.38 8.73 -16.78
N ILE A 647 -6.03 7.74 -16.18
CA ILE A 647 -6.82 6.73 -16.90
C ILE A 647 -8.24 6.68 -16.36
N ASP A 648 -9.14 6.01 -17.08
CA ASP A 648 -10.42 5.54 -16.54
C ASP A 648 -10.22 4.32 -15.63
N MET A 649 -11.29 3.86 -14.96
CA MET A 649 -11.22 2.68 -14.12
C MET A 649 -10.83 1.46 -14.94
N PRO A 650 -9.80 0.69 -14.53
CA PRO A 650 -9.43 -0.55 -15.23
C PRO A 650 -10.61 -1.53 -15.27
N ALA A 651 -10.92 -2.04 -16.46
CA ALA A 651 -12.01 -2.99 -16.64
C ALA A 651 -11.67 -4.34 -15.98
N GLY A 652 -12.63 -4.90 -15.26
CA GLY A 652 -12.59 -6.30 -14.80
C GLY A 652 -12.99 -7.29 -15.91
N PRO A 653 -12.97 -8.60 -15.63
CA PRO A 653 -13.46 -9.61 -16.57
C PRO A 653 -14.96 -9.45 -16.82
N SER A 654 -15.38 -9.62 -18.08
CA SER A 654 -16.80 -9.59 -18.46
C SER A 654 -17.52 -10.88 -18.02
N GLU A 655 -18.69 -10.75 -17.45
CA GLU A 655 -19.55 -11.86 -17.07
C GLU A 655 -20.85 -11.80 -17.86
N VAL A 656 -21.31 -12.92 -18.39
CA VAL A 656 -22.57 -13.04 -19.13
C VAL A 656 -23.39 -14.16 -18.52
N LEU A 657 -24.60 -13.82 -18.08
CA LEU A 657 -25.61 -14.80 -17.66
C LEU A 657 -26.71 -14.88 -18.71
N VAL A 658 -26.93 -16.05 -19.29
CA VAL A 658 -28.05 -16.32 -20.19
C VAL A 658 -29.04 -17.20 -19.46
N SER A 659 -30.26 -16.71 -19.17
CA SER A 659 -31.34 -17.49 -18.59
C SER A 659 -32.47 -17.69 -19.62
N ARG A 660 -32.98 -18.93 -19.73
CA ARG A 660 -34.15 -19.26 -20.56
C ARG A 660 -35.29 -19.64 -19.65
N LEU A 661 -36.35 -18.84 -19.68
CA LEU A 661 -37.61 -19.21 -19.05
C LEU A 661 -38.39 -20.15 -19.99
N LEU A 662 -38.71 -21.32 -19.52
CA LEU A 662 -39.39 -22.39 -20.29
C LEU A 662 -40.80 -22.04 -20.82
N ARG A 663 -41.30 -20.81 -20.56
CA ARG A 663 -42.67 -20.37 -20.97
C ARG A 663 -42.66 -19.17 -21.94
N CYS A 664 -41.56 -18.78 -22.51
CA CYS A 664 -41.58 -17.74 -23.57
C CYS A 664 -41.61 -18.38 -24.95
N PRO A 665 -42.55 -17.98 -25.84
CA PRO A 665 -42.57 -18.46 -27.23
C PRO A 665 -41.28 -18.01 -27.94
N PRO A 666 -40.81 -18.77 -28.97
CA PRO A 666 -39.47 -18.62 -29.55
C PRO A 666 -39.21 -17.32 -30.33
N TYR A 667 -40.16 -16.40 -30.37
CA TYR A 667 -40.08 -15.21 -31.24
C TYR A 667 -39.49 -13.93 -30.59
N HIS A 668 -39.10 -13.97 -29.31
CA HIS A 668 -38.58 -12.78 -28.59
C HIS A 668 -37.14 -12.85 -28.10
N LEU A 669 -36.33 -13.79 -28.61
CA LEU A 669 -34.93 -13.95 -28.20
C LEU A 669 -33.95 -13.28 -29.18
N HIS A 670 -34.16 -12.01 -29.53
CA HIS A 670 -33.21 -11.25 -30.36
C HIS A 670 -32.56 -10.05 -29.66
N TYR A 671 -32.63 -9.95 -28.36
CA TYR A 671 -31.88 -8.93 -27.66
C TYR A 671 -30.94 -9.59 -26.63
N PRO A 672 -29.62 -9.55 -26.82
CA PRO A 672 -28.71 -9.77 -25.74
C PRO A 672 -28.84 -8.60 -24.78
N LEU A 673 -29.33 -8.85 -23.56
CA LEU A 673 -29.21 -7.91 -22.45
C LEU A 673 -27.70 -7.80 -22.13
N LEU A 674 -27.08 -6.78 -22.70
CA LEU A 674 -25.81 -6.26 -22.22
C LEU A 674 -26.10 -5.53 -20.91
N SER A 675 -25.95 -6.21 -19.78
CA SER A 675 -25.85 -5.52 -18.50
C SER A 675 -24.47 -4.87 -18.41
N LEU A 676 -24.45 -3.59 -18.21
CA LEU A 676 -23.30 -2.71 -17.92
C LEU A 676 -22.54 -3.16 -16.67
#